data_bf0fa62fc57b343a3a46cfdde6341ae4
#
_entry.id   bf0fa62fc57b343a3a46cfdde6341ae4
#
_cell.length_a   1.000
_cell.length_b   1.000
_cell.length_c   1.000
_cell.angle_alpha   90.00
_cell.angle_beta   90.00
_cell.angle_gamma   90.00
#
_symmetry.space_group_name_H-M   'P 1'
#
loop_
_entity.id
_entity.type
_entity.pdbx_description
1 polymer ?
#
loop_
_entity_poly.entity_id
_entity_poly.type
_entity_poly.pdbx_seq_one_letter_code
_entity_poly.pdbx_strand_id
1 'polypeptide(L)'
;MIYNIHYDVCSIAISILTVICVLTTKDIERQENKAFLLIVMNGLLSGIFDIASAVANSFPAEFPRFTLEGLNFMYLVLHACVAMQFYIYIRLNGGRDIRFDLRHPSPYMIPLAITLAVMLLNPFLHWVYYFDENLRYCHGPMIYWMYASGGIYILMAFLDVAHYRKTTPWKRKALLLAFIAAGLLTVVIQMMFPNILIELFMQSVVYLGILVSIDDEDATYDLVTRVYNRKTFLEDTQVRMASDSKFDIIVLKLTNIDYYRNSMGIETINEVTYDIAHWLDSLDKAAKVYDLESGVFAFRTDTQDEVLTDALRDILNEQFQLDWIHQELAIRFNVQIAVVHIPDDVDTIENLVSLIDRQYVSTGRTRIVEANEFESFRREAAVEQVLRKAIEQKLFKVYFQPIWDSMTGKIHSGEALVRLIDDELGYISPEEFIRIAEHNGTIIKIGEIVFEEVCRVIRDRNIEELGLEFIEVNLSAVQCMQHDLAEYIIGTIDEYGIDGSQINLEVTESVAVQNEELLQNSMDQMRKRGITFSMDDFGTGYSNLQKVFAMGYDIVKIDKSILWAADEDFSARVLLESTIQMIKDMDRRIVVEGVETEEHRNTLKHLGVDFLQGFFFSRALAEDEFVEYVRNFNHIDSSGQEG
;
A
#
# COMPACT_ATOMS: atom_id res chain seq x y z
N MET A 1 -49.26 6.68 42.67
CA MET A 1 -48.48 5.55 42.06
C MET A 1 -47.04 5.97 42.22
N ILE A 2 -46.15 5.19 42.79
CA ILE A 2 -44.73 5.57 42.97
C ILE A 2 -43.97 5.02 41.75
N TYR A 3 -43.36 5.91 40.97
CA TYR A 3 -42.55 5.56 39.82
C TYR A 3 -41.14 5.17 40.28
N ASN A 4 -40.53 4.21 39.58
CA ASN A 4 -39.16 3.82 39.86
C ASN A 4 -38.19 4.62 38.96
N ILE A 5 -37.53 5.63 39.53
CA ILE A 5 -36.63 6.58 38.87
C ILE A 5 -35.17 6.13 38.79
N HIS A 6 -34.82 4.92 39.30
CA HIS A 6 -33.42 4.49 39.37
C HIS A 6 -32.79 4.33 37.99
N TYR A 7 -33.55 3.86 36.99
CA TYR A 7 -33.07 3.71 35.62
C TYR A 7 -32.80 5.09 34.94
N ASP A 8 -33.64 6.12 35.25
CA ASP A 8 -33.42 7.45 34.64
C ASP A 8 -32.22 8.13 35.25
N VAL A 9 -31.91 7.93 36.54
CA VAL A 9 -30.68 8.40 37.16
C VAL A 9 -29.46 7.77 36.46
N CYS A 10 -29.50 6.50 36.18
CA CYS A 10 -28.44 5.80 35.42
C CYS A 10 -28.35 6.35 33.97
N SER A 11 -29.50 6.60 33.33
CA SER A 11 -29.57 7.19 31.99
C SER A 11 -28.88 8.56 31.93
N ILE A 12 -29.15 9.42 32.89
CA ILE A 12 -28.52 10.75 33.00
C ILE A 12 -27.00 10.61 33.15
N ALA A 13 -26.52 9.73 34.03
CA ALA A 13 -25.10 9.52 34.25
C ALA A 13 -24.39 9.01 32.97
N ILE A 14 -24.98 8.04 32.27
CA ILE A 14 -24.45 7.53 30.99
C ILE A 14 -24.49 8.63 29.92
N SER A 15 -25.57 9.41 29.83
CA SER A 15 -25.69 10.47 28.83
C SER A 15 -24.67 11.59 29.07
N ILE A 16 -24.40 11.98 30.32
CA ILE A 16 -23.34 12.94 30.66
C ILE A 16 -21.97 12.40 30.21
N LEU A 17 -21.66 11.15 30.55
CA LEU A 17 -20.41 10.52 30.14
C LEU A 17 -20.28 10.50 28.63
N THR A 18 -21.34 10.14 27.93
CA THR A 18 -21.37 10.11 26.45
C THR A 18 -21.15 11.51 25.86
N VAL A 19 -21.77 12.56 26.41
CA VAL A 19 -21.55 13.95 25.99
C VAL A 19 -20.09 14.34 26.17
N ILE A 20 -19.49 14.07 27.34
CA ILE A 20 -18.07 14.36 27.60
C ILE A 20 -17.18 13.65 26.58
N CYS A 21 -17.41 12.35 26.35
CA CYS A 21 -16.65 11.59 25.34
C CYS A 21 -16.79 12.22 23.93
N VAL A 22 -18.01 12.55 23.50
CA VAL A 22 -18.21 13.18 22.17
C VAL A 22 -17.46 14.50 22.06
N LEU A 23 -17.53 15.35 23.08
CA LEU A 23 -16.86 16.66 23.08
C LEU A 23 -15.33 16.57 23.12
N THR A 24 -14.78 15.47 23.65
CA THR A 24 -13.32 15.29 23.79
C THR A 24 -12.68 14.48 22.68
N THR A 25 -13.45 13.57 22.03
CA THR A 25 -12.89 12.62 21.06
C THR A 25 -13.35 12.87 19.62
N LYS A 26 -14.42 13.66 19.41
CA LYS A 26 -15.04 13.84 18.09
C LYS A 26 -14.85 15.23 17.52
N ASP A 27 -14.67 15.28 16.22
CA ASP A 27 -14.75 16.53 15.46
C ASP A 27 -16.21 17.00 15.40
N ILE A 28 -16.52 18.09 16.15
CA ILE A 28 -17.87 18.64 16.25
C ILE A 28 -18.28 19.39 14.97
N GLU A 29 -17.36 19.72 14.05
CA GLU A 29 -17.73 20.42 12.82
C GLU A 29 -18.50 19.52 11.85
N ARG A 30 -18.35 18.22 11.95
CA ARG A 30 -19.06 17.24 11.10
C ARG A 30 -20.54 17.15 11.42
N GLN A 31 -21.35 17.07 10.38
CA GLN A 31 -22.82 17.04 10.51
C GLN A 31 -23.31 15.82 11.29
N GLU A 32 -22.67 14.65 11.10
CA GLU A 32 -23.01 13.40 11.82
C GLU A 32 -22.76 13.53 13.33
N ASN A 33 -21.63 14.11 13.71
CA ASN A 33 -21.25 14.30 15.11
C ASN A 33 -22.11 15.36 15.79
N LYS A 34 -22.48 16.45 15.07
CA LYS A 34 -23.49 17.43 15.52
C LYS A 34 -24.84 16.76 15.78
N ALA A 35 -25.29 15.93 14.85
CA ALA A 35 -26.56 15.21 14.98
C ALA A 35 -26.51 14.24 16.17
N PHE A 36 -25.41 13.50 16.34
CA PHE A 36 -25.23 12.59 17.47
C PHE A 36 -25.21 13.32 18.81
N LEU A 37 -24.45 14.41 18.92
CA LEU A 37 -24.42 15.24 20.11
C LEU A 37 -25.82 15.78 20.45
N LEU A 38 -26.58 16.22 19.44
CA LEU A 38 -27.95 16.73 19.62
C LEU A 38 -28.89 15.65 20.19
N ILE A 39 -28.77 14.39 19.72
CA ILE A 39 -29.59 13.28 20.23
C ILE A 39 -29.24 13.00 21.70
N VAL A 40 -27.96 12.92 22.03
CA VAL A 40 -27.52 12.63 23.41
C VAL A 40 -27.91 13.75 24.38
N MET A 41 -27.76 15.01 23.96
CA MET A 41 -28.21 16.17 24.74
C MET A 41 -29.72 16.18 24.95
N ASN A 42 -30.50 15.84 23.91
CA ASN A 42 -31.96 15.73 24.04
C ASN A 42 -32.34 14.56 24.95
N GLY A 43 -31.65 13.41 24.88
CA GLY A 43 -31.86 12.28 25.79
C GLY A 43 -31.55 12.66 27.25
N LEU A 44 -30.48 13.40 27.48
CA LEU A 44 -30.12 13.95 28.83
C LEU A 44 -31.22 14.85 29.37
N LEU A 45 -31.68 15.80 28.56
CA LEU A 45 -32.77 16.71 28.95
C LEU A 45 -34.08 15.96 29.22
N SER A 46 -34.41 15.00 28.35
CA SER A 46 -35.58 14.13 28.51
C SER A 46 -35.52 13.38 29.86
N GLY A 47 -34.39 12.81 30.23
CA GLY A 47 -34.21 12.11 31.50
C GLY A 47 -34.39 13.03 32.72
N ILE A 48 -33.91 14.28 32.66
CA ILE A 48 -34.11 15.27 33.72
C ILE A 48 -35.59 15.58 33.89
N PHE A 49 -36.31 15.84 32.79
CA PHE A 49 -37.72 16.14 32.82
C PHE A 49 -38.59 14.91 33.16
N ASP A 50 -38.17 13.68 32.81
CA ASP A 50 -38.84 12.48 33.19
C ASP A 50 -38.79 12.24 34.70
N ILE A 51 -37.61 12.34 35.31
CA ILE A 51 -37.46 12.30 36.77
C ILE A 51 -38.32 13.36 37.43
N ALA A 52 -38.26 14.61 36.97
CA ALA A 52 -39.01 15.70 37.54
C ALA A 52 -40.53 15.46 37.43
N SER A 53 -41.02 14.95 36.29
CA SER A 53 -42.42 14.64 36.10
C SER A 53 -42.85 13.42 36.95
N ALA A 54 -42.01 12.38 37.03
CA ALA A 54 -42.30 11.18 37.83
C ALA A 54 -42.39 11.49 39.34
N VAL A 55 -41.47 12.34 39.83
CA VAL A 55 -41.53 12.79 41.24
C VAL A 55 -42.80 13.63 41.49
N ALA A 56 -43.08 14.60 40.61
CA ALA A 56 -44.25 15.45 40.73
C ALA A 56 -45.57 14.63 40.64
N ASN A 57 -45.64 13.67 39.72
CA ASN A 57 -46.80 12.75 39.59
C ASN A 57 -46.92 11.78 40.77
N SER A 58 -45.84 11.48 41.49
CA SER A 58 -45.85 10.62 42.71
C SER A 58 -46.39 11.35 43.92
N PHE A 59 -46.17 12.67 44.01
CA PHE A 59 -46.59 13.55 45.11
C PHE A 59 -47.41 14.73 44.60
N PRO A 60 -48.51 14.51 43.88
CA PRO A 60 -49.21 15.59 43.15
C PRO A 60 -49.79 16.67 44.03
N ALA A 61 -50.05 16.41 45.31
CA ALA A 61 -50.56 17.39 46.26
C ALA A 61 -49.53 18.48 46.68
N GLU A 62 -48.24 18.22 46.44
CA GLU A 62 -47.16 19.13 46.78
C GLU A 62 -46.83 20.12 45.65
N PHE A 63 -47.38 19.90 44.46
CA PHE A 63 -47.07 20.73 43.27
C PHE A 63 -48.31 21.43 42.72
N PRO A 64 -48.20 22.68 42.27
CA PRO A 64 -49.27 23.35 41.52
C PRO A 64 -49.59 22.61 40.23
N ARG A 65 -50.87 22.60 39.81
CA ARG A 65 -51.33 21.94 38.56
C ARG A 65 -50.56 22.37 37.33
N PHE A 66 -50.23 23.66 37.21
CA PHE A 66 -49.43 24.18 36.11
C PHE A 66 -48.03 23.55 36.07
N THR A 67 -47.40 23.27 37.22
CA THR A 67 -46.09 22.60 37.25
C THR A 67 -46.21 21.14 36.79
N LEU A 68 -47.23 20.42 37.21
CA LEU A 68 -47.52 19.05 36.79
C LEU A 68 -47.73 18.99 35.27
N GLU A 69 -48.54 19.85 34.71
CA GLU A 69 -48.82 19.97 33.29
C GLU A 69 -47.53 20.33 32.48
N GLY A 70 -46.78 21.32 32.96
CA GLY A 70 -45.55 21.80 32.29
C GLY A 70 -44.43 20.79 32.27
N LEU A 71 -44.17 20.05 33.37
CA LEU A 71 -43.13 19.02 33.43
C LEU A 71 -43.44 17.87 32.48
N ASN A 72 -44.69 17.34 32.50
CA ASN A 72 -45.12 16.32 31.59
C ASN A 72 -45.10 16.76 30.12
N PHE A 73 -45.49 18.00 29.83
CA PHE A 73 -45.43 18.58 28.49
C PHE A 73 -43.98 18.60 27.98
N MET A 74 -43.03 19.15 28.75
CA MET A 74 -41.63 19.23 28.36
C MET A 74 -41.01 17.85 28.12
N TYR A 75 -41.24 16.89 29.02
CA TYR A 75 -40.80 15.52 28.84
C TYR A 75 -41.28 14.95 27.52
N LEU A 76 -42.61 14.98 27.27
CA LEU A 76 -43.21 14.34 26.07
C LEU A 76 -42.77 15.03 24.78
N VAL A 77 -42.56 16.34 24.75
CA VAL A 77 -42.05 17.07 23.58
C VAL A 77 -40.62 16.68 23.29
N LEU A 78 -39.73 16.66 24.28
CA LEU A 78 -38.33 16.26 24.10
C LEU A 78 -38.23 14.79 23.65
N HIS A 79 -39.01 13.93 24.29
CA HIS A 79 -39.07 12.51 23.93
C HIS A 79 -39.54 12.29 22.47
N ALA A 80 -40.54 13.02 21.99
CA ALA A 80 -41.01 12.93 20.61
C ALA A 80 -39.94 13.32 19.58
N CYS A 81 -39.02 14.24 19.94
CA CYS A 81 -37.94 14.66 19.06
C CYS A 81 -36.84 13.61 18.88
N VAL A 82 -36.64 12.71 19.88
CA VAL A 82 -35.55 11.71 19.85
C VAL A 82 -35.64 10.79 18.64
N ALA A 83 -36.82 10.27 18.32
CA ALA A 83 -37.00 9.33 17.22
C ALA A 83 -36.65 9.93 15.84
N MET A 84 -37.05 11.19 15.59
CA MET A 84 -36.67 11.91 14.36
C MET A 84 -35.17 12.18 14.32
N GLN A 85 -34.58 12.65 15.44
CA GLN A 85 -33.14 12.93 15.49
C GLN A 85 -32.33 11.65 15.23
N PHE A 86 -32.74 10.51 15.79
CA PHE A 86 -32.10 9.22 15.52
C PHE A 86 -32.21 8.82 14.04
N TYR A 87 -33.36 9.02 13.40
CA TYR A 87 -33.52 8.79 11.97
C TYR A 87 -32.60 9.69 11.14
N ILE A 88 -32.49 11.00 11.48
CA ILE A 88 -31.57 11.95 10.84
C ILE A 88 -30.13 11.46 10.95
N TYR A 89 -29.73 11.03 12.15
CA TYR A 89 -28.38 10.50 12.39
C TYR A 89 -28.08 9.30 11.49
N ILE A 90 -29.01 8.34 11.37
CA ILE A 90 -28.84 7.17 10.49
C ILE A 90 -28.68 7.59 9.02
N ARG A 91 -29.44 8.56 8.57
CA ARG A 91 -29.34 9.06 7.19
C ARG A 91 -28.00 9.73 6.90
N LEU A 92 -27.52 10.59 7.79
CA LEU A 92 -26.22 11.24 7.66
C LEU A 92 -25.08 10.21 7.61
N ASN A 93 -25.11 9.20 8.50
CA ASN A 93 -24.14 8.10 8.48
C ASN A 93 -24.22 7.21 7.21
N GLY A 94 -25.32 7.29 6.46
CA GLY A 94 -25.50 6.64 5.16
C GLY A 94 -25.05 7.50 3.97
N GLY A 95 -24.39 8.64 4.21
CA GLY A 95 -23.86 9.53 3.16
C GLY A 95 -24.93 10.32 2.40
N ARG A 96 -26.12 10.51 2.98
CA ARG A 96 -27.18 11.32 2.38
C ARG A 96 -27.25 12.70 3.02
N ASP A 97 -27.09 13.73 2.22
CA ASP A 97 -27.31 15.11 2.64
C ASP A 97 -28.75 15.34 3.10
N ILE A 98 -28.88 15.98 4.24
CA ILE A 98 -30.16 16.43 4.76
C ILE A 98 -30.25 17.94 4.55
N ARG A 99 -31.05 18.36 3.57
CA ARG A 99 -31.37 19.77 3.38
C ARG A 99 -32.57 20.14 4.25
N PHE A 100 -32.34 20.97 5.26
CA PHE A 100 -33.40 21.62 6.02
C PHE A 100 -33.87 22.84 5.23
N ASP A 101 -34.86 22.66 4.35
CA ASP A 101 -35.53 23.78 3.69
C ASP A 101 -36.93 23.94 4.29
N LEU A 102 -37.13 25.03 5.01
CA LEU A 102 -38.43 25.37 5.59
C LEU A 102 -39.49 25.68 4.52
N ARG A 103 -39.10 25.98 3.27
CA ARG A 103 -40.00 26.24 2.16
C ARG A 103 -40.50 24.97 1.50
N HIS A 104 -39.71 23.89 1.58
CA HIS A 104 -40.03 22.58 1.05
C HIS A 104 -39.79 21.51 2.13
N PRO A 105 -40.72 21.37 3.12
CA PRO A 105 -40.52 20.43 4.23
C PRO A 105 -40.42 19.00 3.71
N SER A 106 -39.33 18.33 4.05
CA SER A 106 -39.14 16.95 3.67
C SER A 106 -40.19 16.04 4.30
N PRO A 107 -40.70 15.02 3.61
CA PRO A 107 -41.77 14.15 4.09
C PRO A 107 -41.51 13.50 5.47
N TYR A 108 -40.23 13.30 5.84
CA TYR A 108 -39.87 12.75 7.14
C TYR A 108 -40.14 13.70 8.32
N MET A 109 -40.41 15.00 8.10
CA MET A 109 -40.76 15.95 9.16
C MET A 109 -42.25 15.85 9.55
N ILE A 110 -43.10 15.25 8.72
CA ILE A 110 -44.57 15.23 8.89
C ILE A 110 -45.01 14.55 10.20
N PRO A 111 -44.50 13.34 10.57
CA PRO A 111 -44.95 12.70 11.81
C PRO A 111 -44.65 13.53 13.07
N LEU A 112 -43.44 14.16 13.14
CA LEU A 112 -43.10 15.04 14.24
C LEU A 112 -43.97 16.32 14.26
N ALA A 113 -44.18 16.94 13.10
CA ALA A 113 -45.01 18.14 13.00
C ALA A 113 -46.43 17.88 13.54
N ILE A 114 -47.04 16.75 13.17
CA ILE A 114 -48.33 16.34 13.70
C ILE A 114 -48.26 16.11 15.22
N THR A 115 -47.24 15.43 15.71
CA THR A 115 -47.04 15.17 17.15
C THR A 115 -46.93 16.46 17.94
N LEU A 116 -46.11 17.41 17.46
CA LEU A 116 -45.96 18.73 18.09
C LEU A 116 -47.27 19.53 18.08
N ALA A 117 -48.03 19.47 16.98
CA ALA A 117 -49.35 20.15 16.89
C ALA A 117 -50.33 19.54 17.92
N VAL A 118 -50.40 18.21 18.01
CA VAL A 118 -51.25 17.51 19.02
C VAL A 118 -50.84 17.89 20.43
N MET A 119 -49.53 17.95 20.71
CA MET A 119 -49.01 18.36 22.03
C MET A 119 -49.33 19.82 22.35
N LEU A 120 -49.20 20.76 21.42
CA LEU A 120 -49.54 22.16 21.62
C LEU A 120 -51.04 22.39 21.90
N LEU A 121 -51.89 21.54 21.33
CA LEU A 121 -53.35 21.57 21.57
C LEU A 121 -53.78 20.83 22.84
N ASN A 122 -52.89 20.02 23.44
CA ASN A 122 -53.22 19.19 24.58
C ASN A 122 -53.77 19.96 25.81
N PRO A 123 -53.26 21.15 26.19
CA PRO A 123 -53.84 21.90 27.31
C PRO A 123 -55.31 22.21 27.17
N PHE A 124 -55.84 22.27 25.93
CA PHE A 124 -57.22 22.61 25.64
C PHE A 124 -58.08 21.36 25.35
N LEU A 125 -57.50 20.36 24.74
CA LEU A 125 -58.27 19.19 24.21
C LEU A 125 -58.07 17.91 25.03
N HIS A 126 -57.08 17.90 25.94
CA HIS A 126 -56.76 16.72 26.78
C HIS A 126 -56.52 15.45 25.97
N TRP A 127 -55.99 15.55 24.79
CA TRP A 127 -55.83 14.47 23.80
C TRP A 127 -54.72 13.49 24.17
N VAL A 128 -53.60 13.98 24.72
CA VAL A 128 -52.46 13.12 25.02
C VAL A 128 -52.45 12.70 26.48
N TYR A 129 -52.64 13.66 27.41
CA TYR A 129 -52.75 13.41 28.81
C TYR A 129 -53.59 14.51 29.48
N TYR A 130 -54.08 14.19 30.69
CA TYR A 130 -54.79 15.16 31.53
C TYR A 130 -54.67 14.73 33.02
N PHE A 131 -54.98 15.66 33.91
CA PHE A 131 -55.07 15.39 35.34
C PHE A 131 -56.51 15.41 35.77
N ASP A 132 -56.92 14.32 36.50
CA ASP A 132 -58.28 14.23 37.05
C ASP A 132 -58.51 15.22 38.20
N GLU A 133 -59.70 15.19 38.83
CA GLU A 133 -60.02 16.05 39.97
C GLU A 133 -59.13 15.76 41.19
N ASN A 134 -58.53 14.58 41.29
CA ASN A 134 -57.60 14.19 42.34
C ASN A 134 -56.14 14.39 41.96
N LEU A 135 -55.84 15.17 40.89
CA LEU A 135 -54.53 15.43 40.37
C LEU A 135 -53.77 14.14 39.94
N ARG A 136 -54.48 13.10 39.53
CA ARG A 136 -53.87 11.89 39.01
C ARG A 136 -53.65 12.01 37.53
N TYR A 137 -52.47 11.60 37.08
CA TYR A 137 -52.11 11.56 35.68
C TYR A 137 -52.96 10.48 34.93
N CYS A 138 -53.61 10.90 33.85
CA CYS A 138 -54.43 10.04 33.01
C CYS A 138 -54.01 10.19 31.52
N HIS A 139 -54.02 9.07 30.81
CA HIS A 139 -53.74 9.06 29.35
C HIS A 139 -54.95 9.50 28.57
N GLY A 140 -54.73 10.36 27.56
CA GLY A 140 -55.71 10.67 26.54
C GLY A 140 -55.61 9.75 25.34
N PRO A 141 -56.63 9.79 24.43
CA PRO A 141 -56.70 8.87 23.29
C PRO A 141 -55.54 9.00 22.29
N MET A 142 -54.91 10.17 22.18
CA MET A 142 -53.82 10.40 21.24
C MET A 142 -52.42 10.02 21.77
N ILE A 143 -52.32 9.46 22.98
CA ILE A 143 -51.05 8.89 23.49
C ILE A 143 -50.50 7.81 22.55
N TYR A 144 -51.41 7.00 21.96
CA TYR A 144 -51.02 5.94 21.00
C TYR A 144 -50.42 6.50 19.71
N TRP A 145 -50.77 7.75 19.31
CA TRP A 145 -50.14 8.41 18.18
C TRP A 145 -48.64 8.69 18.45
N MET A 146 -48.26 9.02 19.67
CA MET A 146 -46.86 9.24 20.01
C MET A 146 -46.01 7.99 19.79
N TYR A 147 -46.51 6.83 20.26
CA TYR A 147 -45.86 5.55 19.97
C TYR A 147 -45.84 5.21 18.48
N ALA A 148 -46.92 5.47 17.75
CA ALA A 148 -47.01 5.25 16.34
C ALA A 148 -46.01 6.12 15.57
N SER A 149 -45.85 7.40 15.93
CA SER A 149 -44.90 8.34 15.37
C SER A 149 -43.46 7.85 15.55
N GLY A 150 -43.08 7.39 16.75
CA GLY A 150 -41.79 6.74 16.99
C GLY A 150 -41.58 5.51 16.14
N GLY A 151 -42.58 4.63 16.03
CA GLY A 151 -42.53 3.44 15.18
C GLY A 151 -42.33 3.75 13.71
N ILE A 152 -42.95 4.82 13.19
CA ILE A 152 -42.73 5.30 11.79
C ILE A 152 -41.26 5.64 11.58
N TYR A 153 -40.60 6.40 12.46
CA TYR A 153 -39.19 6.74 12.34
C TYR A 153 -38.26 5.51 12.44
N ILE A 154 -38.58 4.57 13.32
CA ILE A 154 -37.86 3.30 13.42
C ILE A 154 -37.98 2.50 12.12
N LEU A 155 -39.18 2.42 11.55
CA LEU A 155 -39.40 1.73 10.27
C LEU A 155 -38.65 2.42 9.13
N MET A 156 -38.68 3.75 9.08
CA MET A 156 -37.93 4.52 8.08
C MET A 156 -36.42 4.28 8.22
N ALA A 157 -35.89 4.27 9.45
CA ALA A 157 -34.48 3.96 9.71
C ALA A 157 -34.12 2.54 9.27
N PHE A 158 -34.97 1.57 9.54
CA PHE A 158 -34.79 0.18 9.12
C PHE A 158 -34.75 0.05 7.58
N LEU A 159 -35.69 0.71 6.89
CA LEU A 159 -35.76 0.70 5.42
C LEU A 159 -34.52 1.36 4.81
N ASP A 160 -34.06 2.47 5.37
CA ASP A 160 -32.84 3.13 4.92
C ASP A 160 -31.60 2.23 5.11
N VAL A 161 -31.40 1.63 6.29
CA VAL A 161 -30.31 0.68 6.55
C VAL A 161 -30.39 -0.55 5.63
N ALA A 162 -31.58 -1.06 5.34
CA ALA A 162 -31.78 -2.19 4.45
C ALA A 162 -31.50 -1.84 2.97
N HIS A 163 -31.85 -0.61 2.55
CA HIS A 163 -31.61 -0.13 1.18
C HIS A 163 -30.10 0.08 0.92
N TYR A 164 -29.31 0.48 1.91
CA TYR A 164 -27.85 0.61 1.86
C TYR A 164 -27.07 -0.71 1.76
N ARG A 165 -27.70 -1.76 1.27
CA ARG A 165 -27.18 -3.14 1.28
C ARG A 165 -25.79 -3.29 0.63
N LYS A 166 -25.38 -2.39 -0.28
CA LYS A 166 -24.12 -2.50 -1.03
C LYS A 166 -22.94 -1.67 -0.48
N THR A 167 -23.18 -0.64 0.30
CA THR A 167 -22.15 0.37 0.64
C THR A 167 -21.63 0.32 2.08
N THR A 168 -22.32 -0.37 3.01
CA THR A 168 -21.96 -0.39 4.43
C THR A 168 -21.47 -1.78 4.86
N PRO A 169 -20.34 -1.90 5.58
CA PRO A 169 -19.83 -3.19 6.08
C PRO A 169 -20.88 -3.96 6.89
N TRP A 170 -20.90 -5.29 6.74
CA TRP A 170 -21.88 -6.15 7.42
C TRP A 170 -21.91 -5.97 8.94
N LYS A 171 -20.74 -5.81 9.57
CA LYS A 171 -20.61 -5.61 11.03
C LYS A 171 -21.38 -4.36 11.50
N ARG A 172 -21.22 -3.24 10.77
CA ARG A 172 -21.90 -1.96 11.07
C ARG A 172 -23.41 -2.06 10.90
N LYS A 173 -23.88 -2.76 9.84
CA LYS A 173 -25.33 -3.03 9.63
C LYS A 173 -25.92 -3.86 10.74
N ALA A 174 -25.26 -4.96 11.10
CA ALA A 174 -25.73 -5.86 12.16
C ALA A 174 -25.87 -5.12 13.48
N LEU A 175 -24.92 -4.23 13.78
CA LEU A 175 -24.95 -3.41 14.99
C LEU A 175 -26.11 -2.40 15.00
N LEU A 176 -26.30 -1.65 13.89
CA LEU A 176 -27.44 -0.72 13.77
C LEU A 176 -28.78 -1.43 13.88
N LEU A 177 -28.91 -2.60 13.25
CA LEU A 177 -30.11 -3.44 13.37
C LEU A 177 -30.33 -3.96 14.79
N ALA A 178 -29.26 -4.33 15.51
CA ALA A 178 -29.34 -4.73 16.91
C ALA A 178 -29.81 -3.59 17.81
N PHE A 179 -29.34 -2.37 17.57
CA PHE A 179 -29.80 -1.18 18.30
C PHE A 179 -31.26 -0.83 18.03
N ILE A 180 -31.71 -0.94 16.77
CA ILE A 180 -33.11 -0.76 16.41
C ILE A 180 -33.99 -1.81 17.11
N ALA A 181 -33.55 -3.08 17.12
CA ALA A 181 -34.27 -4.16 17.77
C ALA A 181 -34.33 -3.97 19.30
N ALA A 182 -33.23 -3.51 19.92
CA ALA A 182 -33.19 -3.19 21.35
C ALA A 182 -34.18 -2.07 21.72
N GLY A 183 -34.21 -1.00 20.90
CA GLY A 183 -35.19 0.09 21.05
C GLY A 183 -36.64 -0.39 20.98
N LEU A 184 -36.98 -1.23 19.99
CA LEU A 184 -38.33 -1.81 19.86
C LEU A 184 -38.69 -2.68 21.06
N LEU A 185 -37.77 -3.54 21.51
CA LEU A 185 -37.98 -4.40 22.67
C LEU A 185 -38.27 -3.58 23.92
N THR A 186 -37.57 -2.47 24.10
CA THR A 186 -37.74 -1.56 25.24
C THR A 186 -39.12 -0.92 25.26
N VAL A 187 -39.60 -0.44 24.11
CA VAL A 187 -40.98 0.11 23.99
C VAL A 187 -42.02 -0.93 24.39
N VAL A 188 -41.86 -2.19 23.94
CA VAL A 188 -42.77 -3.28 24.31
C VAL A 188 -42.74 -3.53 25.82
N ILE A 189 -41.55 -3.58 26.44
CA ILE A 189 -41.39 -3.75 27.90
C ILE A 189 -42.09 -2.62 28.65
N GLN A 190 -41.87 -1.36 28.21
CA GLN A 190 -42.46 -0.17 28.83
C GLN A 190 -44.00 -0.22 28.75
N MET A 191 -44.54 -0.67 27.62
CA MET A 191 -46.01 -0.83 27.47
C MET A 191 -46.56 -1.92 28.42
N MET A 192 -45.82 -3.00 28.68
CA MET A 192 -46.23 -4.07 29.59
C MET A 192 -46.10 -3.69 31.06
N PHE A 193 -45.11 -2.85 31.39
CA PHE A 193 -44.76 -2.46 32.78
C PHE A 193 -44.64 -0.92 32.90
N PRO A 194 -45.75 -0.14 32.87
CA PRO A 194 -45.70 1.31 32.84
C PRO A 194 -45.04 1.98 34.02
N ASN A 195 -44.87 1.27 35.14
CA ASN A 195 -44.25 1.78 36.36
C ASN A 195 -42.71 1.69 36.36
N ILE A 196 -42.12 1.03 35.36
CA ILE A 196 -40.67 0.87 35.21
C ILE A 196 -40.23 1.77 34.08
N LEU A 197 -39.57 2.89 34.41
CA LEU A 197 -39.05 3.87 33.44
C LEU A 197 -37.71 3.36 32.89
N ILE A 198 -37.74 2.41 31.95
CA ILE A 198 -36.55 1.76 31.42
C ILE A 198 -36.11 2.31 30.04
N GLU A 199 -36.99 3.01 29.36
CA GLU A 199 -36.81 3.40 27.98
C GLU A 199 -35.60 4.32 27.78
N LEU A 200 -35.48 5.40 28.54
CA LEU A 200 -34.37 6.35 28.46
C LEU A 200 -33.03 5.71 28.86
N PHE A 201 -33.04 4.78 29.82
CA PHE A 201 -31.84 4.02 30.17
C PHE A 201 -31.35 3.20 28.99
N MET A 202 -32.21 2.43 28.34
CA MET A 202 -31.81 1.66 27.16
C MET A 202 -31.38 2.54 25.99
N GLN A 203 -32.01 3.70 25.79
CA GLN A 203 -31.58 4.68 24.80
C GLN A 203 -30.15 5.17 25.10
N SER A 204 -29.82 5.51 26.34
CA SER A 204 -28.49 5.96 26.72
C SER A 204 -27.42 4.88 26.53
N VAL A 205 -27.77 3.60 26.79
CA VAL A 205 -26.89 2.45 26.52
C VAL A 205 -26.69 2.28 25.00
N VAL A 206 -27.72 2.46 24.17
CA VAL A 206 -27.61 2.44 22.71
C VAL A 206 -26.69 3.57 22.23
N TYR A 207 -26.82 4.79 22.76
CA TYR A 207 -25.93 5.91 22.37
C TYR A 207 -24.48 5.63 22.74
N LEU A 208 -24.21 5.10 23.92
CA LEU A 208 -22.86 4.70 24.32
C LEU A 208 -22.34 3.56 23.41
N GLY A 209 -23.18 2.59 23.09
CA GLY A 209 -22.84 1.51 22.16
C GLY A 209 -22.50 2.03 20.76
N ILE A 210 -23.27 3.00 20.26
CA ILE A 210 -22.98 3.68 18.99
C ILE A 210 -21.63 4.39 19.05
N LEU A 211 -21.37 5.15 20.11
CA LEU A 211 -20.10 5.85 20.30
C LEU A 211 -18.90 4.91 20.26
N VAL A 212 -18.96 3.80 20.99
CA VAL A 212 -17.86 2.83 21.08
C VAL A 212 -17.69 2.01 19.81
N SER A 213 -18.76 1.73 19.06
CA SER A 213 -18.75 0.76 17.97
C SER A 213 -18.69 1.36 16.57
N ILE A 214 -19.06 2.63 16.41
CA ILE A 214 -19.02 3.33 15.12
C ILE A 214 -17.73 4.16 15.01
N ASP A 215 -16.92 4.15 16.05
CA ASP A 215 -15.85 5.06 16.28
C ASP A 215 -14.49 4.53 15.89
N ASP A 216 -14.22 4.58 14.58
CA ASP A 216 -12.87 4.48 14.04
C ASP A 216 -12.70 5.57 12.94
N GLU A 217 -12.88 6.86 13.32
CA GLU A 217 -12.60 7.96 12.37
C GLU A 217 -11.12 7.98 11.99
N ASP A 218 -10.22 7.71 12.94
CA ASP A 218 -8.80 7.53 12.71
C ASP A 218 -8.50 6.31 11.83
N ALA A 219 -9.42 5.32 11.78
CA ALA A 219 -9.34 4.20 10.87
C ALA A 219 -9.79 4.53 9.43
N THR A 220 -10.49 5.63 9.21
CA THR A 220 -11.11 5.98 7.92
C THR A 220 -10.41 7.14 7.22
N TYR A 221 -9.93 8.11 7.98
CA TYR A 221 -9.31 9.34 7.46
C TYR A 221 -7.85 9.44 7.88
N ASP A 222 -7.05 10.09 7.06
CA ASP A 222 -5.69 10.47 7.44
C ASP A 222 -5.72 11.61 8.48
N LEU A 223 -4.85 11.52 9.47
CA LEU A 223 -4.82 12.47 10.60
C LEU A 223 -4.33 13.87 10.21
N VAL A 224 -3.49 13.95 9.19
CA VAL A 224 -2.89 15.20 8.72
C VAL A 224 -3.77 15.85 7.67
N THR A 225 -4.07 15.13 6.61
CA THR A 225 -4.74 15.67 5.44
C THR A 225 -6.27 15.67 5.53
N ARG A 226 -6.85 14.90 6.45
CA ARG A 226 -8.30 14.79 6.68
C ARG A 226 -9.11 14.28 5.49
N VAL A 227 -8.47 13.81 4.42
CA VAL A 227 -9.08 12.99 3.37
C VAL A 227 -9.03 11.51 3.75
N TYR A 228 -9.65 10.63 2.97
CA TYR A 228 -9.63 9.19 3.27
C TYR A 228 -8.20 8.64 3.29
N ASN A 229 -7.92 7.72 4.22
CA ASN A 229 -6.59 7.12 4.35
C ASN A 229 -6.38 5.91 3.40
N ARG A 230 -5.15 5.40 3.36
CA ARG A 230 -4.75 4.23 2.54
C ARG A 230 -5.59 2.98 2.83
N LYS A 231 -5.90 2.71 4.10
CA LYS A 231 -6.73 1.55 4.47
C LYS A 231 -8.12 1.63 3.84
N THR A 232 -8.77 2.80 3.95
CA THR A 232 -10.10 3.05 3.36
C THR A 232 -10.05 2.96 1.83
N PHE A 233 -8.97 3.45 1.20
CA PHE A 233 -8.76 3.28 -0.23
C PHE A 233 -8.76 1.82 -0.66
N LEU A 234 -8.00 0.97 0.03
CA LEU A 234 -7.91 -0.44 -0.30
C LEU A 234 -9.25 -1.17 -0.11
N GLU A 235 -9.93 -0.93 1.03
CA GLU A 235 -11.24 -1.52 1.32
C GLU A 235 -12.30 -1.10 0.30
N ASP A 236 -12.42 0.20 0.02
CA ASP A 236 -13.39 0.77 -0.93
C ASP A 236 -13.14 0.28 -2.37
N THR A 237 -11.87 0.22 -2.77
CA THR A 237 -11.47 -0.22 -4.10
C THR A 237 -11.71 -1.72 -4.28
N GLN A 238 -11.33 -2.54 -3.30
CA GLN A 238 -11.56 -3.99 -3.34
C GLN A 238 -13.06 -4.34 -3.42
N VAL A 239 -13.90 -3.65 -2.63
CA VAL A 239 -15.36 -3.85 -2.69
C VAL A 239 -15.90 -3.49 -4.08
N ARG A 240 -15.36 -2.45 -4.70
CA ARG A 240 -15.82 -1.99 -6.00
C ARG A 240 -15.34 -2.89 -7.15
N MET A 241 -14.09 -3.33 -7.12
CA MET A 241 -13.57 -4.35 -8.05
C MET A 241 -14.40 -5.63 -8.01
N ALA A 242 -14.77 -6.09 -6.80
CA ALA A 242 -15.62 -7.27 -6.62
C ALA A 242 -17.05 -7.10 -7.16
N SER A 243 -17.51 -5.88 -7.44
CA SER A 243 -18.86 -5.59 -7.96
C SER A 243 -18.94 -5.51 -9.48
N ASP A 244 -17.86 -5.84 -10.18
CA ASP A 244 -17.75 -5.81 -11.66
C ASP A 244 -18.08 -4.42 -12.27
N SER A 245 -17.82 -3.34 -11.50
CA SER A 245 -18.07 -1.97 -11.94
C SER A 245 -16.80 -1.37 -12.53
N LYS A 246 -16.95 -0.67 -13.64
CA LYS A 246 -15.89 0.10 -14.28
C LYS A 246 -15.76 1.48 -13.63
N PHE A 247 -14.54 1.89 -13.29
CA PHE A 247 -14.22 3.18 -12.68
C PHE A 247 -12.75 3.54 -12.91
N ASP A 248 -12.42 4.81 -12.71
CA ASP A 248 -11.06 5.30 -12.91
C ASP A 248 -10.42 5.70 -11.58
N ILE A 249 -9.11 5.56 -11.51
CA ILE A 249 -8.28 6.05 -10.42
C ILE A 249 -7.18 6.91 -11.01
N ILE A 250 -7.07 8.16 -10.55
CA ILE A 250 -5.94 9.02 -10.85
C ILE A 250 -5.02 9.03 -9.63
N VAL A 251 -3.77 8.62 -9.81
CA VAL A 251 -2.74 8.63 -8.77
C VAL A 251 -1.84 9.82 -8.99
N LEU A 252 -1.68 10.66 -7.98
CA LEU A 252 -0.75 11.78 -7.93
C LEU A 252 0.35 11.48 -6.92
N LYS A 253 1.61 11.50 -7.33
CA LYS A 253 2.76 11.24 -6.47
C LYS A 253 3.74 12.41 -6.47
N LEU A 254 4.01 12.97 -5.29
CA LEU A 254 4.99 14.03 -5.06
C LEU A 254 6.36 13.39 -4.79
N THR A 255 7.21 13.27 -5.82
CA THR A 255 8.43 12.44 -5.76
C THR A 255 9.57 13.06 -4.93
N ASN A 256 9.54 14.37 -4.69
CA ASN A 256 10.57 15.10 -3.93
C ASN A 256 10.06 15.61 -2.56
N ILE A 257 8.98 15.06 -2.03
CA ILE A 257 8.39 15.51 -0.76
C ILE A 257 9.34 15.31 0.42
N ASP A 258 10.10 14.21 0.43
CA ASP A 258 11.06 13.91 1.50
C ASP A 258 12.22 14.92 1.55
N TYR A 259 12.66 15.43 0.40
CA TYR A 259 13.62 16.52 0.36
C TYR A 259 13.10 17.75 1.11
N TYR A 260 11.86 18.15 0.85
CA TYR A 260 11.25 19.29 1.54
C TYR A 260 10.93 18.99 3.01
N ARG A 261 10.54 17.77 3.35
CA ARG A 261 10.35 17.35 4.75
C ARG A 261 11.65 17.50 5.56
N ASN A 262 12.78 17.13 4.99
CA ASN A 262 14.09 17.26 5.62
C ASN A 262 14.59 18.70 5.69
N SER A 263 14.26 19.55 4.70
CA SER A 263 14.77 20.93 4.60
C SER A 263 13.89 21.97 5.31
N MET A 264 12.56 21.78 5.34
CA MET A 264 11.59 22.74 5.89
C MET A 264 10.93 22.28 7.20
N GLY A 265 11.12 21.03 7.58
CA GLY A 265 10.50 20.42 8.75
C GLY A 265 9.16 19.78 8.47
N ILE A 266 8.79 18.82 9.35
CA ILE A 266 7.61 17.97 9.17
C ILE A 266 6.29 18.76 9.29
N GLU A 267 6.23 19.76 10.18
CA GLU A 267 5.01 20.55 10.42
C GLU A 267 4.62 21.36 9.18
N THR A 268 5.59 22.07 8.57
CA THR A 268 5.35 22.86 7.34
C THR A 268 4.87 21.97 6.19
N ILE A 269 5.49 20.80 6.01
CA ILE A 269 5.09 19.89 4.94
C ILE A 269 3.73 19.25 5.22
N ASN A 270 3.37 19.01 6.46
CA ASN A 270 2.04 18.55 6.83
C ASN A 270 0.95 19.59 6.47
N GLU A 271 1.21 20.89 6.72
CA GLU A 271 0.30 21.96 6.31
C GLU A 271 0.16 22.02 4.78
N VAL A 272 1.26 21.90 4.06
CA VAL A 272 1.25 21.90 2.58
C VAL A 272 0.51 20.67 2.03
N THR A 273 0.71 19.49 2.58
CA THR A 273 -0.02 18.28 2.16
C THR A 273 -1.50 18.38 2.49
N TYR A 274 -1.87 19.01 3.61
CA TYR A 274 -3.25 19.34 3.92
C TYR A 274 -3.87 20.24 2.86
N ASP A 275 -3.20 21.34 2.48
CA ASP A 275 -3.67 22.26 1.44
C ASP A 275 -3.86 21.56 0.09
N ILE A 276 -2.89 20.71 -0.30
CA ILE A 276 -2.98 19.91 -1.53
C ILE A 276 -4.19 18.97 -1.49
N ALA A 277 -4.37 18.23 -0.39
CA ALA A 277 -5.47 17.29 -0.24
C ALA A 277 -6.84 17.98 -0.33
N HIS A 278 -6.98 19.15 0.31
CA HIS A 278 -8.22 19.92 0.28
C HIS A 278 -8.47 20.55 -1.09
N TRP A 279 -7.42 20.99 -1.78
CA TRP A 279 -7.55 21.43 -3.17
C TRP A 279 -8.01 20.27 -4.07
N LEU A 280 -7.43 19.08 -3.93
CA LEU A 280 -7.85 17.89 -4.67
C LEU A 280 -9.34 17.57 -4.40
N ASP A 281 -9.78 17.58 -3.14
CA ASP A 281 -11.16 17.31 -2.74
C ASP A 281 -12.16 18.36 -3.30
N SER A 282 -11.65 19.55 -3.60
CA SER A 282 -12.45 20.63 -4.19
C SER A 282 -12.68 20.51 -5.70
N LEU A 283 -11.88 19.70 -6.42
CA LEU A 283 -11.93 19.59 -7.88
C LEU A 283 -13.20 18.90 -8.37
N ASP A 284 -13.60 17.82 -7.71
CA ASP A 284 -14.85 17.12 -8.02
C ASP A 284 -15.51 16.56 -6.76
N LYS A 285 -16.73 17.02 -6.46
CA LYS A 285 -17.49 16.56 -5.27
C LYS A 285 -18.04 15.14 -5.40
N ALA A 286 -18.07 14.58 -6.60
CA ALA A 286 -18.52 13.21 -6.84
C ALA A 286 -17.40 12.19 -6.68
N ALA A 287 -16.16 12.62 -6.84
CA ALA A 287 -15.00 11.76 -6.66
C ALA A 287 -14.54 11.72 -5.18
N LYS A 288 -13.85 10.64 -4.81
CA LYS A 288 -13.26 10.50 -3.48
C LYS A 288 -11.75 10.69 -3.55
N VAL A 289 -11.21 11.48 -2.64
CA VAL A 289 -9.77 11.71 -2.49
C VAL A 289 -9.23 10.90 -1.32
N TYR A 290 -8.10 10.24 -1.53
CA TYR A 290 -7.41 9.41 -0.54
C TYR A 290 -5.96 9.87 -0.42
N ASP A 291 -5.47 9.93 0.81
CA ASP A 291 -4.05 10.02 1.11
C ASP A 291 -3.49 8.61 1.29
N LEU A 292 -2.52 8.24 0.46
CA LEU A 292 -1.88 6.94 0.46
C LEU A 292 -0.53 6.95 1.18
N GLU A 293 -0.27 8.01 1.95
CA GLU A 293 0.96 8.30 2.67
C GLU A 293 2.12 8.78 1.77
N SER A 294 3.16 9.32 2.38
CA SER A 294 4.41 9.75 1.71
C SER A 294 4.23 10.65 0.49
N GLY A 295 3.18 11.50 0.49
CA GLY A 295 2.90 12.42 -0.61
C GLY A 295 2.28 11.77 -1.84
N VAL A 296 1.64 10.62 -1.66
CA VAL A 296 0.88 9.94 -2.69
C VAL A 296 -0.61 10.13 -2.43
N PHE A 297 -1.33 10.64 -3.43
CA PHE A 297 -2.78 10.82 -3.37
C PHE A 297 -3.44 9.99 -4.47
N ALA A 298 -4.62 9.45 -4.17
CA ALA A 298 -5.47 8.80 -5.17
C ALA A 298 -6.79 9.55 -5.26
N PHE A 299 -7.26 9.71 -6.49
CA PHE A 299 -8.52 10.33 -6.83
C PHE A 299 -9.38 9.27 -7.52
N ARG A 300 -10.44 8.79 -6.90
CA ARG A 300 -11.30 7.76 -7.47
C ARG A 300 -12.61 8.34 -7.96
N THR A 301 -12.91 8.11 -9.22
CA THR A 301 -14.22 8.41 -9.81
C THR A 301 -15.20 7.25 -9.58
N ASP A 302 -16.49 7.51 -9.68
CA ASP A 302 -17.51 6.46 -9.51
C ASP A 302 -17.94 5.80 -10.82
N THR A 303 -17.50 6.34 -11.96
CA THR A 303 -17.76 5.84 -13.31
C THR A 303 -16.50 5.97 -14.15
N GLN A 304 -16.36 5.12 -15.16
CA GLN A 304 -15.35 5.31 -16.20
C GLN A 304 -15.86 6.39 -17.18
N ASP A 305 -15.28 7.58 -17.09
CA ASP A 305 -15.60 8.74 -17.93
C ASP A 305 -14.28 9.36 -18.42
N GLU A 306 -13.85 8.98 -19.62
CA GLU A 306 -12.58 9.42 -20.21
C GLU A 306 -12.49 10.96 -20.29
N VAL A 307 -13.60 11.65 -20.58
CA VAL A 307 -13.59 13.12 -20.69
C VAL A 307 -13.33 13.78 -19.33
N LEU A 308 -13.98 13.28 -18.28
CA LEU A 308 -13.77 13.77 -16.92
C LEU A 308 -12.35 13.46 -16.44
N THR A 309 -11.91 12.25 -16.67
CA THR A 309 -10.60 11.75 -16.22
C THR A 309 -9.46 12.49 -16.91
N ASP A 310 -9.56 12.71 -18.22
CA ASP A 310 -8.62 13.53 -18.98
C ASP A 310 -8.61 14.99 -18.52
N ALA A 311 -9.77 15.58 -18.28
CA ALA A 311 -9.84 16.95 -17.76
C ALA A 311 -9.19 17.08 -16.37
N LEU A 312 -9.42 16.14 -15.48
CA LEU A 312 -8.78 16.11 -14.15
C LEU A 312 -7.26 15.94 -14.27
N ARG A 313 -6.78 15.01 -15.11
CA ARG A 313 -5.35 14.82 -15.39
C ARG A 313 -4.70 16.11 -15.88
N ASP A 314 -5.35 16.82 -16.82
CA ASP A 314 -4.82 18.05 -17.39
C ASP A 314 -4.79 19.17 -16.34
N ILE A 315 -5.82 19.31 -15.50
CA ILE A 315 -5.84 20.27 -14.37
C ILE A 315 -4.67 19.97 -13.40
N LEU A 316 -4.46 18.70 -13.06
CA LEU A 316 -3.35 18.30 -12.19
C LEU A 316 -2.00 18.64 -12.82
N ASN A 317 -1.83 18.33 -14.10
CA ASN A 317 -0.61 18.63 -14.84
C ASN A 317 -0.33 20.14 -14.91
N GLU A 318 -1.32 20.96 -15.24
CA GLU A 318 -1.18 22.42 -15.31
C GLU A 318 -0.84 23.01 -13.94
N GLN A 319 -1.52 22.58 -12.87
CA GLN A 319 -1.30 23.09 -11.52
C GLN A 319 0.13 22.80 -11.04
N PHE A 320 0.65 21.61 -11.26
CA PHE A 320 1.98 21.23 -10.80
C PHE A 320 3.12 21.63 -11.76
N GLN A 321 2.81 22.21 -12.92
CA GLN A 321 3.77 22.98 -13.69
C GLN A 321 4.12 24.33 -13.02
N LEU A 322 3.24 24.84 -12.17
CA LEU A 322 3.46 26.03 -11.35
C LEU A 322 4.05 25.65 -9.98
N ASP A 323 4.65 26.61 -9.28
CA ASP A 323 5.11 26.40 -7.92
C ASP A 323 3.89 26.42 -6.97
N TRP A 324 3.84 25.49 -6.01
CA TRP A 324 2.81 25.49 -4.98
C TRP A 324 3.09 26.59 -3.97
N ILE A 325 2.13 27.48 -3.80
CA ILE A 325 2.29 28.62 -2.89
C ILE A 325 1.61 28.28 -1.56
N HIS A 326 2.40 28.19 -0.50
CA HIS A 326 1.91 28.06 0.88
C HIS A 326 2.46 29.24 1.69
N GLN A 327 1.57 30.12 2.19
CA GLN A 327 1.94 31.40 2.83
C GLN A 327 2.85 32.23 1.91
N GLU A 328 4.14 32.42 2.29
CA GLU A 328 5.15 33.14 1.52
C GLU A 328 6.14 32.19 0.80
N LEU A 329 5.97 30.87 0.96
CA LEU A 329 6.86 29.86 0.38
C LEU A 329 6.36 29.41 -0.99
N ALA A 330 7.26 29.40 -1.98
CA ALA A 330 7.02 28.81 -3.28
C ALA A 330 7.74 27.45 -3.35
N ILE A 331 6.97 26.36 -3.39
CA ILE A 331 7.48 24.98 -3.34
C ILE A 331 7.32 24.34 -4.71
N ARG A 332 8.43 23.83 -5.24
CA ARG A 332 8.48 23.17 -6.55
C ARG A 332 8.39 21.66 -6.40
N PHE A 333 7.20 21.10 -6.56
CA PHE A 333 7.05 19.66 -6.57
C PHE A 333 7.40 19.03 -7.93
N ASN A 334 8.08 17.89 -7.87
CA ASN A 334 8.18 16.96 -8.99
C ASN A 334 7.06 15.93 -8.82
N VAL A 335 6.21 15.79 -9.83
CA VAL A 335 5.02 14.94 -9.71
C VAL A 335 4.97 13.87 -10.79
N GLN A 336 4.34 12.77 -10.43
CA GLN A 336 3.94 11.71 -11.34
C GLN A 336 2.42 11.59 -11.26
N ILE A 337 1.78 11.56 -12.42
CA ILE A 337 0.34 11.42 -12.56
C ILE A 337 0.09 10.15 -13.36
N ALA A 338 -0.60 9.19 -12.77
CA ALA A 338 -1.02 7.96 -13.45
C ALA A 338 -2.55 7.91 -13.50
N VAL A 339 -3.11 7.62 -14.66
CA VAL A 339 -4.53 7.33 -14.84
C VAL A 339 -4.69 5.83 -15.03
N VAL A 340 -5.51 5.20 -14.20
CA VAL A 340 -5.69 3.75 -14.16
C VAL A 340 -7.17 3.43 -14.38
N HIS A 341 -7.47 2.70 -15.43
CA HIS A 341 -8.83 2.24 -15.77
C HIS A 341 -9.07 0.85 -15.18
N ILE A 342 -10.05 0.72 -14.29
CA ILE A 342 -10.40 -0.55 -13.66
C ILE A 342 -11.64 -1.14 -14.34
N PRO A 343 -11.61 -2.42 -14.79
CA PRO A 343 -10.53 -3.41 -14.65
C PRO A 343 -9.58 -3.46 -15.87
N ASP A 344 -9.70 -2.53 -16.84
CA ASP A 344 -9.07 -2.64 -18.15
C ASP A 344 -7.52 -2.59 -18.03
N ASP A 345 -6.96 -1.73 -17.17
CA ASP A 345 -5.52 -1.63 -16.92
C ASP A 345 -5.04 -2.53 -15.78
N VAL A 346 -5.83 -2.62 -14.71
CA VAL A 346 -5.51 -3.38 -13.49
C VAL A 346 -6.75 -4.09 -12.99
N ASP A 347 -6.67 -5.39 -12.77
CA ASP A 347 -7.78 -6.28 -12.40
C ASP A 347 -7.75 -6.75 -10.94
N THR A 348 -6.60 -6.58 -10.24
CA THR A 348 -6.42 -7.00 -8.84
C THR A 348 -5.92 -5.84 -7.97
N ILE A 349 -6.25 -5.90 -6.68
CA ILE A 349 -5.82 -4.87 -5.72
C ILE A 349 -4.30 -4.92 -5.50
N GLU A 350 -3.70 -6.11 -5.57
CA GLU A 350 -2.26 -6.32 -5.43
C GLU A 350 -1.50 -5.62 -6.56
N ASN A 351 -1.96 -5.76 -7.80
CA ASN A 351 -1.38 -5.09 -8.97
C ASN A 351 -1.53 -3.57 -8.87
N LEU A 352 -2.68 -3.08 -8.37
CA LEU A 352 -2.90 -1.65 -8.14
C LEU A 352 -1.94 -1.08 -7.09
N VAL A 353 -1.76 -1.77 -5.97
CA VAL A 353 -0.82 -1.37 -4.90
C VAL A 353 0.60 -1.32 -5.44
N SER A 354 1.01 -2.35 -6.17
CA SER A 354 2.34 -2.40 -6.78
C SER A 354 2.58 -1.23 -7.74
N LEU A 355 1.57 -0.84 -8.54
CA LEU A 355 1.62 0.32 -9.42
C LEU A 355 1.77 1.64 -8.64
N ILE A 356 1.01 1.81 -7.56
CA ILE A 356 1.03 3.01 -6.71
C ILE A 356 2.40 3.15 -6.02
N ASP A 357 2.96 2.07 -5.50
CA ASP A 357 4.20 2.10 -4.72
C ASP A 357 5.45 2.29 -5.61
N ARG A 358 5.34 2.03 -6.92
CA ARG A 358 6.46 2.15 -7.85
C ARG A 358 6.97 3.59 -8.01
N GLN A 359 8.29 3.72 -8.11
CA GLN A 359 8.94 4.97 -8.50
C GLN A 359 9.30 4.94 -9.99
N TYR A 360 8.75 5.88 -10.76
CA TYR A 360 9.12 6.08 -12.15
C TYR A 360 10.23 7.13 -12.22
N VAL A 361 11.28 6.85 -12.99
CA VAL A 361 12.35 7.84 -13.21
C VAL A 361 11.76 9.03 -13.97
N SER A 362 11.83 10.22 -13.38
CA SER A 362 11.33 11.46 -13.98
C SER A 362 12.50 12.33 -14.43
N THR A 363 12.48 12.72 -15.70
CA THR A 363 13.43 13.69 -16.27
C THR A 363 12.87 15.11 -16.30
N GLY A 364 11.64 15.32 -15.83
CA GLY A 364 10.91 16.58 -15.85
C GLY A 364 10.16 16.89 -14.57
N ARG A 365 9.48 18.04 -14.55
CA ARG A 365 8.68 18.52 -13.41
C ARG A 365 7.41 17.69 -13.20
N THR A 366 6.72 17.40 -14.29
CA THR A 366 5.53 16.55 -14.30
C THR A 366 5.74 15.40 -15.27
N ARG A 367 5.43 14.17 -14.83
CA ARG A 367 5.42 12.99 -15.68
C ARG A 367 4.02 12.38 -15.66
N ILE A 368 3.43 12.22 -16.84
CA ILE A 368 2.23 11.42 -17.03
C ILE A 368 2.68 10.00 -17.37
N VAL A 369 2.15 9.03 -16.61
CA VAL A 369 2.41 7.59 -16.83
C VAL A 369 1.40 7.09 -17.84
N GLU A 370 1.86 6.56 -18.95
CA GLU A 370 1.02 6.13 -20.08
C GLU A 370 0.64 4.64 -19.98
N ALA A 371 -0.41 4.25 -20.71
CA ALA A 371 -0.96 2.89 -20.69
C ALA A 371 0.04 1.78 -21.09
N ASN A 372 1.00 2.07 -21.99
CA ASN A 372 2.07 1.13 -22.36
C ASN A 372 3.00 0.78 -21.19
N GLU A 373 3.14 1.67 -20.22
CA GLU A 373 3.90 1.43 -18.99
C GLU A 373 3.17 0.44 -18.07
N PHE A 374 1.84 0.31 -18.18
CA PHE A 374 1.06 -0.70 -17.44
C PHE A 374 1.24 -2.11 -18.00
N GLU A 375 1.49 -2.28 -19.30
CA GLU A 375 1.83 -3.59 -19.87
C GLU A 375 3.17 -4.11 -19.32
N SER A 376 4.18 -3.24 -19.23
CA SER A 376 5.46 -3.60 -18.61
C SER A 376 5.26 -4.01 -17.14
N PHE A 377 4.30 -3.41 -16.48
CA PHE A 377 3.93 -3.64 -15.11
C PHE A 377 3.27 -5.01 -14.89
N ARG A 378 2.29 -5.35 -15.75
CA ARG A 378 1.70 -6.70 -15.75
C ARG A 378 2.76 -7.77 -15.99
N ARG A 379 3.70 -7.49 -16.89
CA ARG A 379 4.82 -8.38 -17.18
C ARG A 379 5.71 -8.58 -15.94
N GLU A 380 6.09 -7.51 -15.23
CA GLU A 380 6.89 -7.59 -14.00
C GLU A 380 6.18 -8.36 -12.89
N ALA A 381 4.88 -8.10 -12.65
CA ALA A 381 4.09 -8.83 -11.68
C ALA A 381 3.98 -10.32 -12.01
N ALA A 382 3.80 -10.65 -13.29
CA ALA A 382 3.78 -12.04 -13.76
C ALA A 382 5.14 -12.72 -13.56
N VAL A 383 6.25 -12.04 -13.88
CA VAL A 383 7.61 -12.53 -13.65
C VAL A 383 7.87 -12.75 -12.16
N GLU A 384 7.40 -11.86 -11.28
CA GLU A 384 7.54 -12.02 -9.83
C GLU A 384 6.84 -13.28 -9.31
N GLN A 385 5.64 -13.60 -9.82
CA GLN A 385 4.96 -14.85 -9.48
C GLN A 385 5.73 -16.07 -9.97
N VAL A 386 6.28 -16.02 -11.21
CA VAL A 386 7.14 -17.07 -11.74
C VAL A 386 8.39 -17.26 -10.89
N LEU A 387 9.04 -16.18 -10.44
CA LEU A 387 10.22 -16.25 -9.56
C LEU A 387 9.94 -17.00 -8.26
N ARG A 388 8.82 -16.71 -7.59
CA ARG A 388 8.42 -17.43 -6.36
C ARG A 388 8.26 -18.93 -6.61
N LYS A 389 7.54 -19.30 -7.68
CA LYS A 389 7.37 -20.70 -8.10
C LYS A 389 8.71 -21.35 -8.45
N ALA A 390 9.58 -20.63 -9.19
CA ALA A 390 10.87 -21.13 -9.62
C ALA A 390 11.83 -21.39 -8.46
N ILE A 391 11.80 -20.56 -7.42
CA ILE A 391 12.59 -20.78 -6.19
C ILE A 391 12.11 -22.04 -5.46
N GLU A 392 10.79 -22.20 -5.26
CA GLU A 392 10.22 -23.36 -4.56
C GLU A 392 10.48 -24.69 -5.30
N GLN A 393 10.41 -24.67 -6.62
CA GLN A 393 10.51 -25.86 -7.48
C GLN A 393 11.90 -26.07 -8.09
N LYS A 394 12.87 -25.19 -7.78
CA LYS A 394 14.25 -25.20 -8.33
C LYS A 394 14.24 -25.25 -9.88
N LEU A 395 13.47 -24.37 -10.52
CA LEU A 395 13.33 -24.35 -11.99
C LEU A 395 14.44 -23.57 -12.70
N PHE A 396 15.34 -22.91 -11.97
CA PHE A 396 16.47 -22.22 -12.57
C PHE A 396 17.45 -23.22 -13.18
N LYS A 397 17.93 -22.89 -14.38
CA LYS A 397 18.96 -23.65 -15.08
C LYS A 397 20.24 -22.84 -15.16
N VAL A 398 21.37 -23.44 -14.90
CA VAL A 398 22.68 -22.82 -15.05
C VAL A 398 23.27 -23.24 -16.38
N TYR A 399 23.67 -22.27 -17.19
CA TYR A 399 24.39 -22.43 -18.45
C TYR A 399 25.80 -21.91 -18.22
N PHE A 400 26.76 -22.37 -19.03
CA PHE A 400 28.16 -22.03 -18.90
C PHE A 400 28.68 -21.44 -20.20
N GLN A 401 29.28 -20.24 -20.16
CA GLN A 401 29.92 -19.64 -21.31
C GLN A 401 31.42 -19.82 -21.24
N PRO A 402 32.07 -20.44 -22.25
CA PRO A 402 33.51 -20.66 -22.24
C PRO A 402 34.31 -19.36 -22.30
N ILE A 403 35.40 -19.31 -21.53
CA ILE A 403 36.39 -18.23 -21.55
C ILE A 403 37.69 -18.80 -22.11
N TRP A 404 38.18 -18.19 -23.16
CA TRP A 404 39.31 -18.65 -23.95
C TRP A 404 40.61 -17.94 -23.53
N ASP A 405 41.68 -18.74 -23.30
CA ASP A 405 43.04 -18.26 -23.06
C ASP A 405 43.70 -17.88 -24.37
N SER A 406 44.09 -16.61 -24.51
CA SER A 406 44.63 -16.06 -25.75
C SER A 406 46.02 -16.57 -26.07
N MET A 407 46.78 -17.07 -25.10
CA MET A 407 48.17 -17.54 -25.24
C MET A 407 48.20 -19.03 -25.57
N THR A 408 47.47 -19.84 -24.80
CA THR A 408 47.47 -21.30 -24.99
C THR A 408 46.53 -21.78 -26.09
N GLY A 409 45.52 -21.00 -26.38
CA GLY A 409 44.46 -21.34 -27.32
C GLY A 409 43.49 -22.39 -26.78
N LYS A 410 43.44 -22.65 -25.48
CA LYS A 410 42.54 -23.57 -24.80
C LYS A 410 41.42 -22.82 -24.06
N ILE A 411 40.36 -23.50 -23.67
CA ILE A 411 39.36 -22.96 -22.75
C ILE A 411 39.94 -23.01 -21.35
N HIS A 412 39.97 -21.86 -20.70
CA HIS A 412 40.59 -21.67 -19.38
C HIS A 412 39.58 -21.82 -18.24
N SER A 413 38.40 -21.23 -18.41
CA SER A 413 37.35 -21.19 -17.40
C SER A 413 35.96 -21.12 -18.06
N GLY A 414 34.92 -21.02 -17.27
CA GLY A 414 33.56 -20.79 -17.76
C GLY A 414 32.76 -19.91 -16.84
N GLU A 415 31.98 -19.00 -17.37
CA GLU A 415 31.06 -18.16 -16.61
C GLU A 415 29.70 -18.83 -16.45
N ALA A 416 29.21 -18.94 -15.22
CA ALA A 416 27.92 -19.50 -14.88
C ALA A 416 26.80 -18.47 -15.06
N LEU A 417 25.90 -18.73 -15.97
CA LEU A 417 24.83 -17.82 -16.38
C LEU A 417 23.46 -18.46 -16.13
N VAL A 418 22.70 -17.91 -15.18
CA VAL A 418 21.36 -18.39 -14.84
C VAL A 418 20.36 -18.14 -15.96
N ARG A 419 19.44 -19.12 -16.17
CA ARG A 419 18.35 -19.04 -17.15
C ARG A 419 17.04 -19.44 -16.50
N LEU A 420 15.97 -18.73 -16.88
CA LEU A 420 14.62 -19.01 -16.41
C LEU A 420 13.69 -19.17 -17.62
N ILE A 421 12.99 -20.30 -17.65
CA ILE A 421 11.99 -20.60 -18.68
C ILE A 421 10.72 -21.03 -17.95
N ASP A 422 9.63 -20.35 -18.23
CA ASP A 422 8.30 -20.65 -17.70
C ASP A 422 7.39 -21.15 -18.82
N ASP A 423 6.42 -21.98 -18.45
CA ASP A 423 5.50 -22.60 -19.42
C ASP A 423 4.57 -21.58 -20.09
N GLU A 424 4.21 -20.49 -19.40
CA GLU A 424 3.29 -19.47 -19.89
C GLU A 424 4.03 -18.25 -20.47
N LEU A 425 5.06 -17.76 -19.76
CA LEU A 425 5.81 -16.57 -20.16
C LEU A 425 6.97 -16.89 -21.13
N GLY A 426 7.30 -18.16 -21.32
CA GLY A 426 8.42 -18.59 -22.14
C GLY A 426 9.77 -18.25 -21.52
N TYR A 427 10.75 -17.88 -22.37
CA TYR A 427 12.07 -17.45 -21.93
C TYR A 427 12.00 -16.05 -21.28
N ILE A 428 12.46 -15.95 -20.04
CA ILE A 428 12.55 -14.68 -19.30
C ILE A 428 14.01 -14.26 -19.27
N SER A 429 14.30 -13.05 -19.77
CA SER A 429 15.68 -12.53 -19.83
C SER A 429 16.26 -12.39 -18.43
N PRO A 430 17.55 -12.75 -18.22
CA PRO A 430 18.26 -12.48 -16.97
C PRO A 430 18.20 -11.02 -16.53
N GLU A 431 18.37 -10.07 -17.46
CA GLU A 431 18.26 -8.64 -17.17
C GLU A 431 16.89 -8.27 -16.59
N GLU A 432 15.82 -8.92 -17.07
CA GLU A 432 14.46 -8.68 -16.60
C GLU A 432 14.25 -9.27 -15.19
N PHE A 433 14.51 -10.56 -14.99
CA PHE A 433 14.18 -11.20 -13.72
C PHE A 433 15.19 -10.90 -12.60
N ILE A 434 16.47 -10.68 -12.90
CA ILE A 434 17.47 -10.30 -11.90
C ILE A 434 17.12 -8.94 -11.30
N ARG A 435 16.78 -7.94 -12.11
CA ARG A 435 16.35 -6.62 -11.65
C ARG A 435 15.14 -6.71 -10.71
N ILE A 436 14.14 -7.53 -11.04
CA ILE A 436 12.97 -7.76 -10.21
C ILE A 436 13.35 -8.47 -8.89
N ALA A 437 14.22 -9.48 -8.99
CA ALA A 437 14.68 -10.25 -7.84
C ALA A 437 15.55 -9.43 -6.87
N GLU A 438 16.36 -8.51 -7.36
CA GLU A 438 17.12 -7.55 -6.54
C GLU A 438 16.20 -6.60 -5.80
N HIS A 439 15.16 -6.07 -6.47
CA HIS A 439 14.20 -5.14 -5.88
C HIS A 439 13.41 -5.76 -4.71
N ASN A 440 13.02 -7.02 -4.84
CA ASN A 440 12.22 -7.72 -3.82
C ASN A 440 13.05 -8.65 -2.90
N GLY A 441 14.38 -8.68 -3.06
CA GLY A 441 15.32 -9.46 -2.25
C GLY A 441 15.37 -10.95 -2.56
N THR A 442 14.60 -11.46 -3.53
CA THR A 442 14.60 -12.89 -3.91
C THR A 442 15.89 -13.32 -4.62
N ILE A 443 16.70 -12.35 -5.09
CA ILE A 443 18.01 -12.61 -5.71
C ILE A 443 18.95 -13.40 -4.79
N ILE A 444 18.81 -13.25 -3.47
CA ILE A 444 19.61 -14.02 -2.49
C ILE A 444 19.39 -15.51 -2.68
N LYS A 445 18.10 -15.93 -2.74
CA LYS A 445 17.76 -17.35 -2.93
C LYS A 445 18.13 -17.88 -4.31
N ILE A 446 18.02 -17.05 -5.32
CA ILE A 446 18.46 -17.41 -6.68
C ILE A 446 19.98 -17.63 -6.68
N GLY A 447 20.74 -16.74 -6.05
CA GLY A 447 22.20 -16.88 -5.95
C GLY A 447 22.61 -18.12 -5.17
N GLU A 448 21.93 -18.47 -4.08
CA GLU A 448 22.16 -19.74 -3.36
C GLU A 448 21.96 -20.95 -4.29
N ILE A 449 20.84 -20.99 -5.04
CA ILE A 449 20.55 -22.09 -5.98
C ILE A 449 21.62 -22.21 -7.07
N VAL A 450 22.02 -21.06 -7.64
CA VAL A 450 23.04 -21.03 -8.70
C VAL A 450 24.39 -21.49 -8.16
N PHE A 451 24.79 -21.00 -6.99
CA PHE A 451 26.07 -21.34 -6.35
C PHE A 451 26.16 -22.82 -5.99
N GLU A 452 25.10 -23.38 -5.38
CA GLU A 452 25.01 -24.84 -5.09
C GLU A 452 25.14 -25.65 -6.38
N GLU A 453 24.49 -25.24 -7.47
CA GLU A 453 24.53 -25.92 -8.75
C GLU A 453 25.94 -25.88 -9.38
N VAL A 454 26.62 -24.72 -9.30
CA VAL A 454 28.02 -24.60 -9.76
C VAL A 454 28.94 -25.50 -8.93
N CYS A 455 28.82 -25.53 -7.60
CA CYS A 455 29.60 -26.43 -6.76
C CYS A 455 29.35 -27.90 -7.10
N ARG A 456 28.11 -28.29 -7.41
CA ARG A 456 27.75 -29.61 -7.88
C ARG A 456 28.46 -29.95 -9.19
N VAL A 457 28.43 -29.03 -10.17
CA VAL A 457 29.06 -29.25 -11.49
C VAL A 457 30.57 -29.37 -11.34
N ILE A 458 31.23 -28.53 -10.56
CA ILE A 458 32.68 -28.61 -10.30
C ILE A 458 33.04 -29.97 -9.76
N ARG A 459 32.32 -30.45 -8.74
CA ARG A 459 32.58 -31.78 -8.12
C ARG A 459 32.30 -32.94 -9.11
N ASP A 460 31.11 -32.96 -9.72
CA ASP A 460 30.61 -34.11 -10.48
C ASP A 460 31.32 -34.25 -11.82
N ARG A 461 31.75 -33.14 -12.45
CA ARG A 461 32.44 -33.12 -13.74
C ARG A 461 33.94 -33.07 -13.63
N ASN A 462 34.50 -32.88 -12.41
CA ASN A 462 35.94 -32.76 -12.16
C ASN A 462 36.58 -31.77 -13.15
N ILE A 463 36.32 -30.49 -12.96
CA ILE A 463 36.71 -29.43 -13.93
C ILE A 463 38.21 -29.36 -14.17
N GLU A 464 39.03 -29.77 -13.17
CA GLU A 464 40.46 -29.84 -13.30
C GLU A 464 40.91 -30.87 -14.39
N GLU A 465 40.24 -32.01 -14.44
CA GLU A 465 40.47 -32.99 -15.52
C GLU A 465 40.05 -32.49 -16.90
N LEU A 466 39.13 -31.49 -16.96
CA LEU A 466 38.76 -30.80 -18.20
C LEU A 466 39.77 -29.70 -18.59
N GLY A 467 40.78 -29.43 -17.73
CA GLY A 467 41.77 -28.38 -17.93
C GLY A 467 41.23 -26.99 -17.62
N LEU A 468 40.14 -26.87 -16.85
CA LEU A 468 39.57 -25.60 -16.42
C LEU A 468 40.17 -25.21 -15.05
N GLU A 469 40.53 -23.94 -14.88
CA GLU A 469 41.07 -23.41 -13.61
C GLU A 469 39.93 -23.19 -12.60
N PHE A 470 38.85 -22.51 -13.01
CA PHE A 470 37.72 -22.21 -12.13
C PHE A 470 36.42 -22.01 -12.96
N ILE A 471 35.29 -21.91 -12.24
CA ILE A 471 34.02 -21.42 -12.75
C ILE A 471 33.72 -20.05 -12.12
N GLU A 472 33.35 -19.09 -12.97
CA GLU A 472 32.96 -17.74 -12.55
C GLU A 472 31.49 -17.71 -12.14
N VAL A 473 31.17 -17.01 -11.04
CA VAL A 473 29.81 -16.86 -10.52
C VAL A 473 29.55 -15.41 -10.17
N ASN A 474 28.49 -14.86 -10.76
CA ASN A 474 28.06 -13.49 -10.52
C ASN A 474 27.46 -13.29 -9.12
N LEU A 475 27.87 -12.22 -8.42
CA LEU A 475 27.31 -11.76 -7.16
C LEU A 475 26.55 -10.43 -7.36
N SER A 476 25.27 -10.42 -7.00
CA SER A 476 24.47 -9.19 -7.02
C SER A 476 24.85 -8.22 -5.90
N ALA A 477 24.50 -6.94 -6.07
CA ALA A 477 24.68 -5.90 -5.04
C ALA A 477 24.02 -6.28 -3.71
N VAL A 478 22.84 -6.87 -3.76
CA VAL A 478 22.06 -7.26 -2.57
C VAL A 478 22.75 -8.40 -1.81
N GLN A 479 23.35 -9.37 -2.51
CA GLN A 479 24.11 -10.45 -1.88
C GLN A 479 25.39 -9.90 -1.22
N CYS A 480 26.08 -8.98 -1.85
CA CYS A 480 27.29 -8.36 -1.29
C CYS A 480 27.04 -7.56 0.00
N MET A 481 25.78 -7.20 0.30
CA MET A 481 25.38 -6.53 1.55
C MET A 481 25.10 -7.50 2.70
N GLN A 482 25.12 -8.81 2.48
CA GLN A 482 24.85 -9.80 3.53
C GLN A 482 26.06 -9.98 4.44
N HIS A 483 25.84 -9.96 5.74
CA HIS A 483 26.88 -10.15 6.74
C HIS A 483 27.43 -11.59 6.79
N ASP A 484 26.63 -12.56 6.39
CA ASP A 484 26.91 -13.99 6.42
C ASP A 484 27.34 -14.56 5.04
N LEU A 485 27.52 -13.71 4.02
CA LEU A 485 27.89 -14.12 2.66
C LEU A 485 29.12 -15.03 2.67
N ALA A 486 30.20 -14.63 3.34
CA ALA A 486 31.44 -15.40 3.39
C ALA A 486 31.24 -16.75 4.09
N GLU A 487 30.47 -16.79 5.19
CA GLU A 487 30.16 -18.02 5.91
C GLU A 487 29.37 -19.00 5.05
N TYR A 488 28.36 -18.48 4.34
CA TYR A 488 27.55 -19.28 3.41
C TYR A 488 28.39 -19.88 2.28
N ILE A 489 29.18 -19.04 1.56
CA ILE A 489 30.00 -19.48 0.42
C ILE A 489 31.04 -20.54 0.88
N ILE A 490 31.77 -20.27 1.95
CA ILE A 490 32.76 -21.20 2.48
C ILE A 490 32.11 -22.50 2.96
N GLY A 491 30.98 -22.40 3.66
CA GLY A 491 30.24 -23.57 4.13
C GLY A 491 29.76 -24.47 2.98
N THR A 492 29.24 -23.87 1.90
CA THR A 492 28.82 -24.62 0.72
C THR A 492 30.02 -25.31 0.01
N ILE A 493 31.14 -24.60 -0.17
CA ILE A 493 32.37 -25.20 -0.74
C ILE A 493 32.82 -26.42 0.10
N ASP A 494 32.81 -26.29 1.42
CA ASP A 494 33.18 -27.37 2.32
C ASP A 494 32.20 -28.56 2.26
N GLU A 495 30.89 -28.29 2.14
CA GLU A 495 29.85 -29.32 1.99
C GLU A 495 30.02 -30.14 0.69
N TYR A 496 30.32 -29.46 -0.42
CA TYR A 496 30.53 -30.12 -1.70
C TYR A 496 31.94 -30.72 -1.83
N GLY A 497 32.89 -30.38 -0.94
CA GLY A 497 34.24 -30.89 -0.91
C GLY A 497 35.11 -30.46 -2.09
N ILE A 498 34.89 -29.25 -2.60
CA ILE A 498 35.65 -28.65 -3.72
C ILE A 498 36.73 -27.71 -3.20
N ASP A 499 37.77 -27.44 -3.99
CA ASP A 499 38.79 -26.45 -3.66
C ASP A 499 38.28 -25.02 -3.97
N GLY A 500 38.53 -24.08 -3.06
CA GLY A 500 38.11 -22.69 -3.23
C GLY A 500 38.74 -22.01 -4.46
N SER A 501 39.90 -22.46 -4.91
CA SER A 501 40.58 -21.96 -6.11
C SER A 501 39.80 -22.29 -7.43
N GLN A 502 38.87 -23.24 -7.36
CA GLN A 502 38.01 -23.61 -8.49
C GLN A 502 36.78 -22.66 -8.63
N ILE A 503 36.68 -21.68 -7.75
CA ILE A 503 35.62 -20.64 -7.76
C ILE A 503 36.24 -19.27 -8.01
N ASN A 504 35.67 -18.52 -8.94
CA ASN A 504 35.89 -17.09 -9.10
C ASN A 504 34.55 -16.37 -8.90
N LEU A 505 34.54 -15.33 -8.07
CA LEU A 505 33.33 -14.54 -7.80
C LEU A 505 33.40 -13.19 -8.52
N GLU A 506 32.40 -12.90 -9.32
CA GLU A 506 32.30 -11.68 -10.10
C GLU A 506 31.48 -10.62 -9.37
N VAL A 507 32.02 -9.42 -9.27
CA VAL A 507 31.40 -8.26 -8.63
C VAL A 507 31.46 -7.09 -9.59
N THR A 508 30.34 -6.44 -9.87
CA THR A 508 30.30 -5.28 -10.76
C THR A 508 30.98 -4.06 -10.14
N GLU A 509 31.50 -3.17 -11.00
CA GLU A 509 32.16 -1.93 -10.62
C GLU A 509 31.30 -1.08 -9.64
N SER A 510 29.98 -1.01 -9.88
CA SER A 510 29.06 -0.21 -9.07
C SER A 510 28.90 -0.71 -7.63
N VAL A 511 28.96 -2.01 -7.42
CA VAL A 511 28.84 -2.65 -6.10
C VAL A 511 30.07 -2.39 -5.23
N ALA A 512 31.24 -2.41 -5.83
CA ALA A 512 32.52 -2.16 -5.15
C ALA A 512 32.59 -0.78 -4.45
N VAL A 513 31.83 0.20 -4.93
CA VAL A 513 31.86 1.58 -4.40
C VAL A 513 30.87 1.80 -3.24
N GLN A 514 29.76 1.05 -3.20
CA GLN A 514 28.66 1.34 -2.27
C GLN A 514 28.89 0.87 -0.83
N ASN A 515 29.54 -0.29 -0.62
CA ASN A 515 29.77 -0.89 0.70
C ASN A 515 31.17 -1.49 0.83
N GLU A 516 32.21 -0.70 0.54
CA GLU A 516 33.61 -1.10 0.44
C GLU A 516 34.10 -1.93 1.65
N GLU A 517 33.84 -1.48 2.88
CA GLU A 517 34.37 -2.12 4.09
C GLU A 517 33.75 -3.51 4.35
N LEU A 518 32.45 -3.67 4.19
CA LEU A 518 31.76 -4.94 4.39
C LEU A 518 32.18 -5.96 3.33
N LEU A 519 32.18 -5.56 2.07
CA LEU A 519 32.57 -6.41 0.96
C LEU A 519 34.04 -6.83 1.08
N GLN A 520 34.95 -5.90 1.40
CA GLN A 520 36.38 -6.19 1.59
C GLN A 520 36.60 -7.25 2.68
N ASN A 521 35.92 -7.11 3.83
CA ASN A 521 36.01 -8.06 4.92
C ASN A 521 35.54 -9.47 4.49
N SER A 522 34.47 -9.56 3.73
CA SER A 522 33.95 -10.82 3.18
C SER A 522 34.94 -11.44 2.17
N MET A 523 35.47 -10.64 1.24
CA MET A 523 36.46 -11.06 0.25
C MET A 523 37.73 -11.59 0.94
N ASP A 524 38.24 -10.92 1.99
CA ASP A 524 39.43 -11.33 2.71
C ASP A 524 39.27 -12.68 3.46
N GLN A 525 38.04 -12.98 3.91
CA GLN A 525 37.72 -14.29 4.49
C GLN A 525 37.70 -15.38 3.41
N MET A 526 37.04 -15.12 2.26
CA MET A 526 36.92 -16.06 1.15
C MET A 526 38.28 -16.33 0.46
N ARG A 527 39.17 -15.31 0.34
CA ARG A 527 40.53 -15.45 -0.19
C ARG A 527 41.40 -16.42 0.65
N LYS A 528 41.22 -16.47 1.96
CA LYS A 528 41.95 -17.45 2.83
C LYS A 528 41.58 -18.89 2.47
N ARG A 529 40.45 -19.10 1.79
CA ARG A 529 39.99 -20.38 1.30
C ARG A 529 40.42 -20.65 -0.16
N GLY A 530 41.11 -19.71 -0.80
CA GLY A 530 41.61 -19.81 -2.18
C GLY A 530 40.70 -19.18 -3.23
N ILE A 531 39.50 -18.67 -2.87
CA ILE A 531 38.57 -18.07 -3.80
C ILE A 531 39.18 -16.81 -4.43
N THR A 532 39.08 -16.66 -5.72
CA THR A 532 39.52 -15.50 -6.50
C THR A 532 38.33 -14.58 -6.86
N PHE A 533 38.65 -13.36 -7.26
CA PHE A 533 37.62 -12.36 -7.55
C PHE A 533 37.87 -11.66 -8.88
N SER A 534 36.82 -11.51 -9.66
CA SER A 534 36.78 -10.71 -10.89
C SER A 534 35.98 -9.43 -10.70
N MET A 535 36.44 -8.34 -11.29
CA MET A 535 35.66 -7.12 -11.43
C MET A 535 34.97 -7.16 -12.79
N ASP A 536 33.65 -7.06 -12.76
CA ASP A 536 32.81 -7.09 -13.95
C ASP A 536 32.36 -5.68 -14.41
N ASP A 537 31.91 -5.55 -15.67
CA ASP A 537 31.41 -4.34 -16.32
C ASP A 537 32.39 -3.15 -16.29
N PHE A 538 33.71 -3.40 -16.28
CA PHE A 538 34.69 -2.32 -16.16
C PHE A 538 34.60 -1.33 -17.33
N GLY A 539 34.40 -0.05 -16.95
CA GLY A 539 34.34 1.11 -17.89
C GLY A 539 32.93 1.56 -18.25
N THR A 540 31.89 0.95 -17.71
CA THR A 540 30.49 1.40 -17.90
C THR A 540 30.05 2.44 -16.87
N GLY A 541 30.80 2.62 -15.76
CA GLY A 541 30.48 3.48 -14.63
C GLY A 541 31.39 4.70 -14.45
N TYR A 542 31.04 5.57 -13.50
CA TYR A 542 31.83 6.75 -13.09
C TYR A 542 32.68 6.45 -11.84
N SER A 543 33.37 5.33 -11.78
CA SER A 543 34.02 4.91 -10.55
C SER A 543 35.33 5.64 -10.29
N ASN A 544 35.63 5.76 -9.00
CA ASN A 544 36.94 6.16 -8.54
C ASN A 544 37.90 4.96 -8.70
N LEU A 545 38.63 4.91 -9.82
CA LEU A 545 39.58 3.85 -10.15
C LEU A 545 40.50 3.48 -8.97
N GLN A 546 40.92 4.46 -8.16
CA GLN A 546 41.79 4.21 -7.01
C GLN A 546 41.12 3.30 -5.97
N LYS A 547 39.82 3.46 -5.71
CA LYS A 547 39.06 2.62 -4.78
C LYS A 547 38.88 1.22 -5.31
N VAL A 548 38.47 1.13 -6.57
CA VAL A 548 38.24 -0.14 -7.27
C VAL A 548 39.50 -1.01 -7.22
N PHE A 549 40.65 -0.49 -7.55
CA PHE A 549 41.90 -1.24 -7.51
C PHE A 549 42.42 -1.55 -6.09
N ALA A 550 42.01 -0.78 -5.07
CA ALA A 550 42.36 -1.06 -3.67
C ALA A 550 41.75 -2.37 -3.15
N MET A 551 40.63 -2.85 -3.71
CA MET A 551 39.99 -4.09 -3.31
C MET A 551 40.72 -5.36 -3.77
N GLY A 552 41.71 -5.23 -4.65
CA GLY A 552 42.64 -6.32 -4.98
C GLY A 552 42.00 -7.44 -5.82
N TYR A 553 41.20 -7.13 -6.81
CA TYR A 553 40.68 -8.11 -7.77
C TYR A 553 41.81 -8.83 -8.51
N ASP A 554 41.62 -10.12 -8.80
CA ASP A 554 42.56 -10.95 -9.53
C ASP A 554 42.45 -10.77 -11.03
N ILE A 555 41.22 -10.53 -11.49
CA ILE A 555 40.85 -10.37 -12.90
C ILE A 555 40.02 -9.10 -13.08
N VAL A 556 40.17 -8.42 -14.21
CA VAL A 556 39.33 -7.30 -14.63
C VAL A 556 38.68 -7.66 -15.98
N LYS A 557 37.33 -7.66 -16.02
CA LYS A 557 36.55 -7.90 -17.22
C LYS A 557 36.19 -6.57 -17.88
N ILE A 558 36.69 -6.36 -19.07
CA ILE A 558 36.39 -5.17 -19.89
C ILE A 558 35.08 -5.44 -20.65
N ASP A 559 34.09 -4.59 -20.41
CA ASP A 559 32.76 -4.72 -21.02
C ASP A 559 32.81 -4.58 -22.55
N LYS A 560 31.98 -5.32 -23.22
CA LYS A 560 31.82 -5.35 -24.67
C LYS A 560 31.59 -3.99 -25.30
N SER A 561 30.97 -3.03 -24.60
CA SER A 561 30.71 -1.68 -25.12
C SER A 561 31.98 -0.94 -25.48
N ILE A 562 33.04 -1.14 -24.70
CA ILE A 562 34.36 -0.52 -24.97
C ILE A 562 35.00 -1.13 -26.23
N LEU A 563 34.92 -2.48 -26.36
CA LEU A 563 35.44 -3.17 -27.54
C LEU A 563 34.69 -2.76 -28.82
N TRP A 564 33.35 -2.74 -28.77
CA TRP A 564 32.54 -2.40 -29.94
C TRP A 564 32.64 -0.94 -30.31
N ALA A 565 32.75 -0.02 -29.33
CA ALA A 565 33.03 1.39 -29.63
C ALA A 565 34.39 1.60 -30.34
N ALA A 566 35.38 0.77 -30.01
CA ALA A 566 36.70 0.84 -30.62
C ALA A 566 36.72 0.45 -32.11
N ASP A 567 35.71 -0.27 -32.58
CA ASP A 567 35.54 -0.57 -34.02
C ASP A 567 35.12 0.67 -34.83
N GLU A 568 34.32 1.55 -34.21
CA GLU A 568 33.70 2.71 -34.89
C GLU A 568 34.47 4.01 -34.70
N ASP A 569 35.17 4.20 -33.57
CA ASP A 569 35.82 5.45 -33.20
C ASP A 569 37.29 5.27 -32.78
N PHE A 570 38.15 6.11 -33.37
CA PHE A 570 39.57 6.11 -33.06
C PHE A 570 39.86 6.47 -31.59
N SER A 571 39.11 7.39 -30.98
CA SER A 571 39.31 7.78 -29.60
C SER A 571 38.92 6.63 -28.65
N ALA A 572 37.87 5.87 -28.97
CA ALA A 572 37.47 4.68 -28.22
C ALA A 572 38.52 3.54 -28.34
N ARG A 573 39.15 3.42 -29.51
CA ARG A 573 40.29 2.48 -29.68
C ARG A 573 41.48 2.86 -28.80
N VAL A 574 41.87 4.13 -28.74
CA VAL A 574 42.93 4.63 -27.85
C VAL A 574 42.54 4.39 -26.39
N LEU A 575 41.26 4.54 -26.03
CA LEU A 575 40.75 4.23 -24.69
C LEU A 575 40.92 2.76 -24.35
N LEU A 576 40.49 1.86 -25.22
CA LEU A 576 40.63 0.40 -25.03
C LEU A 576 42.10 0.00 -24.81
N GLU A 577 43.01 0.45 -25.73
CA GLU A 577 44.44 0.16 -25.63
C GLU A 577 45.07 0.71 -24.34
N SER A 578 44.71 1.93 -23.95
CA SER A 578 45.20 2.55 -22.72
C SER A 578 44.67 1.84 -21.48
N THR A 579 43.40 1.38 -21.50
CA THR A 579 42.78 0.61 -20.43
C THR A 579 43.46 -0.74 -20.24
N ILE A 580 43.68 -1.49 -21.32
CA ILE A 580 44.40 -2.75 -21.29
C ILE A 580 45.80 -2.56 -20.69
N GLN A 581 46.55 -1.52 -21.18
CA GLN A 581 47.90 -1.27 -20.68
C GLN A 581 47.89 -0.89 -19.18
N MET A 582 46.95 -0.06 -18.74
CA MET A 582 46.80 0.34 -17.33
C MET A 582 46.57 -0.88 -16.42
N ILE A 583 45.66 -1.79 -16.80
CA ILE A 583 45.35 -2.98 -16.02
C ILE A 583 46.55 -3.93 -15.94
N LYS A 584 47.31 -4.08 -17.05
CA LYS A 584 48.55 -4.86 -17.09
C LYS A 584 49.67 -4.26 -16.20
N ASP A 585 49.80 -2.94 -16.22
CA ASP A 585 50.80 -2.25 -15.36
C ASP A 585 50.50 -2.43 -13.85
N MET A 586 49.23 -2.77 -13.51
CA MET A 586 48.80 -3.10 -12.17
C MET A 586 48.93 -4.61 -11.81
N ASP A 587 49.51 -5.40 -12.72
CA ASP A 587 49.73 -6.86 -12.55
C ASP A 587 48.41 -7.62 -12.33
N ARG A 588 47.36 -7.27 -13.14
CA ARG A 588 46.06 -7.96 -13.11
C ARG A 588 45.79 -8.64 -14.44
N ARG A 589 45.13 -9.82 -14.36
CA ARG A 589 44.68 -10.56 -15.55
C ARG A 589 43.48 -9.85 -16.16
N ILE A 590 43.34 -9.93 -17.48
CA ILE A 590 42.30 -9.24 -18.24
C ILE A 590 41.44 -10.24 -19.00
N VAL A 591 40.13 -10.14 -18.83
CA VAL A 591 39.13 -10.71 -19.74
C VAL A 591 38.55 -9.58 -20.60
N VAL A 592 38.42 -9.77 -21.92
CA VAL A 592 37.65 -8.87 -22.77
C VAL A 592 36.41 -9.60 -23.27
N GLU A 593 35.27 -9.01 -23.01
CA GLU A 593 33.96 -9.54 -23.40
C GLU A 593 33.53 -9.10 -24.80
N GLY A 594 32.49 -9.76 -25.34
CA GLY A 594 31.86 -9.37 -26.61
C GLY A 594 32.72 -9.63 -27.83
N VAL A 595 33.66 -10.58 -27.78
CA VAL A 595 34.45 -10.99 -28.95
C VAL A 595 33.56 -11.72 -29.94
N GLU A 596 33.29 -11.10 -31.10
CA GLU A 596 32.40 -11.62 -32.14
C GLU A 596 33.12 -11.96 -33.44
N THR A 597 34.30 -11.40 -33.67
CA THR A 597 35.03 -11.51 -34.92
C THR A 597 36.46 -12.06 -34.74
N GLU A 598 37.02 -12.62 -35.82
CA GLU A 598 38.43 -13.00 -35.83
C GLU A 598 39.37 -11.77 -35.69
N GLU A 599 38.90 -10.62 -36.16
CA GLU A 599 39.66 -9.35 -36.03
C GLU A 599 39.75 -8.95 -34.56
N HIS A 600 38.65 -9.02 -33.80
CA HIS A 600 38.66 -8.79 -32.34
C HIS A 600 39.68 -9.71 -31.66
N ARG A 601 39.58 -11.03 -31.91
CA ARG A 601 40.50 -12.00 -31.32
C ARG A 601 41.97 -11.67 -31.60
N ASN A 602 42.29 -11.36 -32.86
CA ASN A 602 43.68 -11.11 -33.29
C ASN A 602 44.20 -9.81 -32.71
N THR A 603 43.40 -8.74 -32.68
CA THR A 603 43.73 -7.44 -32.09
C THR A 603 43.98 -7.57 -30.59
N LEU A 604 43.09 -8.18 -29.86
CA LEU A 604 43.20 -8.35 -28.40
C LEU A 604 44.39 -9.24 -28.02
N LYS A 605 44.62 -10.31 -28.78
CA LYS A 605 45.81 -11.14 -28.63
C LYS A 605 47.09 -10.35 -28.84
N HIS A 606 47.12 -9.45 -29.84
CA HIS A 606 48.28 -8.58 -30.09
C HIS A 606 48.54 -7.56 -28.97
N LEU A 607 47.45 -7.06 -28.37
CA LEU A 607 47.50 -6.19 -27.19
C LEU A 607 47.90 -6.94 -25.92
N GLY A 608 47.98 -8.28 -25.97
CA GLY A 608 48.39 -9.16 -24.88
C GLY A 608 47.35 -9.28 -23.79
N VAL A 609 46.07 -9.31 -24.18
CA VAL A 609 44.94 -9.66 -23.30
C VAL A 609 45.04 -11.15 -22.94
N ASP A 610 44.79 -11.50 -21.68
CA ASP A 610 44.96 -12.86 -21.18
C ASP A 610 43.80 -13.77 -21.66
N PHE A 611 42.57 -13.32 -21.48
CA PHE A 611 41.38 -14.12 -21.74
C PHE A 611 40.39 -13.38 -22.62
N LEU A 612 39.64 -14.12 -23.42
CA LEU A 612 38.64 -13.62 -24.35
C LEU A 612 37.33 -14.39 -24.19
N GLN A 613 36.21 -13.65 -24.22
CA GLN A 613 34.88 -14.21 -24.11
C GLN A 613 33.96 -13.60 -25.18
N GLY A 614 33.15 -14.40 -25.85
CA GLY A 614 32.18 -13.89 -26.81
C GLY A 614 31.68 -14.94 -27.78
N PHE A 615 30.73 -14.51 -28.64
CA PHE A 615 30.04 -15.39 -29.59
C PHE A 615 30.92 -15.90 -30.71
N PHE A 616 32.10 -15.34 -30.91
CA PHE A 616 33.10 -15.88 -31.81
C PHE A 616 33.52 -17.30 -31.38
N PHE A 617 33.58 -17.57 -30.10
CA PHE A 617 33.92 -18.88 -29.54
C PHE A 617 32.67 -19.72 -29.31
N SER A 618 31.80 -19.27 -28.40
CA SER A 618 30.54 -19.94 -28.11
C SER A 618 29.55 -19.01 -27.40
N ARG A 619 28.27 -19.32 -27.54
CA ARG A 619 27.24 -18.84 -26.63
C ARG A 619 27.30 -19.64 -25.33
N ALA A 620 26.53 -19.21 -24.30
CA ALA A 620 26.35 -20.01 -23.10
C ALA A 620 25.68 -21.35 -23.45
N LEU A 621 26.26 -22.47 -22.98
CA LEU A 621 25.89 -23.86 -23.26
C LEU A 621 25.27 -24.51 -22.02
N ALA A 622 24.39 -25.46 -22.19
CA ALA A 622 23.94 -26.31 -21.09
C ALA A 622 25.09 -27.18 -20.57
N GLU A 623 24.99 -27.66 -19.33
CA GLU A 623 26.08 -28.39 -18.65
C GLU A 623 26.76 -29.47 -19.52
N ASP A 624 26.00 -30.41 -20.08
CA ASP A 624 26.57 -31.51 -20.87
C ASP A 624 27.22 -31.02 -22.17
N GLU A 625 26.60 -30.02 -22.83
CA GLU A 625 27.12 -29.37 -24.03
C GLU A 625 28.42 -28.62 -23.75
N PHE A 626 28.48 -27.92 -22.59
CA PHE A 626 29.70 -27.21 -22.14
C PHE A 626 30.85 -28.18 -21.91
N VAL A 627 30.61 -29.27 -21.19
CA VAL A 627 31.63 -30.30 -20.93
C VAL A 627 32.14 -30.93 -22.23
N GLU A 628 31.24 -31.27 -23.15
CA GLU A 628 31.62 -31.80 -24.45
C GLU A 628 32.42 -30.78 -25.28
N TYR A 629 31.99 -29.51 -25.26
CA TYR A 629 32.68 -28.43 -25.96
C TYR A 629 34.10 -28.25 -25.46
N VAL A 630 34.30 -28.19 -24.13
CA VAL A 630 35.62 -28.03 -23.49
C VAL A 630 36.53 -29.21 -23.83
N ARG A 631 36.05 -30.45 -23.73
CA ARG A 631 36.82 -31.66 -24.09
C ARG A 631 37.31 -31.61 -25.54
N ASN A 632 36.41 -31.33 -26.46
CA ASN A 632 36.72 -31.27 -27.88
C ASN A 632 37.70 -30.12 -28.21
N PHE A 633 37.51 -28.97 -27.55
CA PHE A 633 38.33 -27.76 -27.77
C PHE A 633 39.73 -27.88 -27.18
N ASN A 634 39.84 -28.43 -25.97
CA ASN A 634 41.11 -28.63 -25.29
C ASN A 634 41.86 -29.92 -25.75
N HIS A 635 41.29 -30.68 -26.70
CA HIS A 635 41.85 -31.94 -27.18
C HIS A 635 42.10 -32.98 -26.06
N ILE A 636 41.12 -33.10 -25.14
CA ILE A 636 41.19 -34.06 -24.03
C ILE A 636 40.38 -35.31 -24.41
N ASP A 637 41.04 -36.44 -24.51
CA ASP A 637 40.40 -37.74 -24.76
C ASP A 637 39.48 -38.14 -23.59
N SER A 638 38.46 -38.99 -23.88
CA SER A 638 37.50 -39.50 -22.89
C SER A 638 38.16 -40.32 -21.76
N SER A 639 39.46 -40.57 -21.82
CA SER A 639 40.31 -41.23 -20.81
C SER A 639 41.01 -40.24 -19.88
N GLY A 640 40.84 -38.91 -20.05
CA GLY A 640 41.50 -37.88 -19.21
C GLY A 640 43.00 -37.70 -19.48
N GLN A 641 43.53 -38.22 -20.58
CA GLN A 641 44.93 -38.00 -20.99
C GLN A 641 45.00 -37.00 -22.15
N GLU A 642 45.88 -35.99 -22.03
CA GLU A 642 46.16 -35.06 -23.13
C GLU A 642 46.71 -35.83 -24.36
N GLY A 643 46.08 -35.66 -25.54
CA GLY A 643 46.52 -36.22 -26.79
C GLY A 643 47.62 -35.45 -27.49
#